data_0d774aefd4fa72237b3aa0fd4f019adc
#
_entry.id   0d774aefd4fa72237b3aa0fd4f019adc
#
_cell.length_a   1.000
_cell.length_b   1.000
_cell.length_c   1.000
_cell.angle_alpha   90.00
_cell.angle_beta   90.00
_cell.angle_gamma   90.00
#
_symmetry.space_group_name_H-M   'P 1'
#
loop_
_entity.id
_entity.type
_entity.pdbx_description
1 polymer ?
#
loop_
_entity_poly.entity_id
_entity_poly.type
_entity_poly.pdbx_seq_one_letter_code
_entity_poly.pdbx_strand_id
1 'polypeptide(L)'
;MNLWCCLWFNQKKEKEEEEEEKCNFFEPMNNDEDIFGKASDDEDASVTRNYEDFAREAFGSWPVTRRSEGESSSVNAGLVPVSGPESPVADENRDSSHKRAKFYNECNFDDIASSSKVKYSMDYEEFDVSHRPNNVACYDDFGLGCIDEYGNCVENGEANDSELEDQEVVRMDLTDDLLHMVFSFLDQTNLCRAARVCKQWRAASTHEDFWRSLNFENRDISEEQFEDMCRRYPNATALSISGPSIFSLVMKAISMLRNLEVLTLGRGQIGDAFFLALPDCSMLRKLNISDSTLGNSIQEISVVHERLCHLELTKCRVMRIQVRCPQLKTMSLKRSNMAQVVLNCPLLHELDIGSCHKLPDAAIRAAATSCPQLVSLDMRNCSCVSDETLREIAQHCPNLGFLDASYCPNISLESVRLPMLTTLRLHSCEGITSASMAAIAHSSMLEILELDNCGLLTSVSLDLPRLQNIRLVYCRKLADLNLRAISLSSIQVSNCSVLHRINITSNSLQKLALQKQDSLTTLALQCQSLQEVDLSECESLTNSVCDVFSDGGGCPMLKSLVLDNCESLTSVRFISTSLISLSLGGCRAITTLELTCPNLEKVILDGCDHLENASFCPVGLRSLNLGICPKLNTLRIEAMLMVSLELKGCGGLSEASLNCPLLTSLDASFCSQLTDDCLSATTRACPLIESLILMSCPSIGLEGLSSLHWLPNLALLDLSYTFLVNLQPVFDSCSQLKVLKLQACKYLTDSSLEPLYKGGALPALQELDLSYGTLCQKAIEELLSCCTHLTRVSLNGCVNMHDLNWGYSRGKFPELPAISVLSTASSYDNIHVSNEQPTRLLQNLNCVGCPNIRKVFIPSTANCSHLLFLNLSLSANLKEVDVACLNLCWLNLSNCSSLEVLKLDCPRLTNLFLQACNIDEEAVEAAISRCTLLETLDVRFCPKISSVSMGRLRAASSGLKRIYSSLSTSSA
;
A
#
# COMPACT_ATOMS: atom_id res chain seq x y z
N MET A 1 -12.01 28.71 -1.74
CA MET A 1 -10.73 28.24 -2.28
C MET A 1 -10.01 27.29 -1.31
N ASN A 2 -9.94 27.58 -0.03
CA ASN A 2 -9.26 26.68 0.95
C ASN A 2 -9.91 25.30 1.20
N LEU A 3 -11.17 25.13 0.86
CA LEU A 3 -11.85 23.80 0.96
C LEU A 3 -11.55 22.87 -0.22
N TRP A 4 -11.09 23.43 -1.32
CA TRP A 4 -10.85 22.67 -2.55
C TRP A 4 -9.51 21.92 -2.55
N CYS A 5 -8.49 22.47 -1.94
CA CYS A 5 -7.20 21.80 -1.76
C CYS A 5 -7.31 20.60 -0.82
N CYS A 6 -8.15 20.67 0.21
CA CYS A 6 -8.37 19.53 1.13
C CYS A 6 -9.11 18.36 0.49
N LEU A 7 -10.02 18.61 -0.48
CA LEU A 7 -10.76 17.55 -1.16
C LEU A 7 -9.90 16.81 -2.21
N TRP A 8 -9.01 17.53 -2.87
CA TRP A 8 -8.10 16.92 -3.85
C TRP A 8 -6.97 16.11 -3.18
N PHE A 9 -6.45 16.61 -2.05
CA PHE A 9 -5.51 15.88 -1.21
C PHE A 9 -6.14 14.63 -0.59
N ASN A 10 -7.40 14.67 -0.20
CA ASN A 10 -8.09 13.50 0.32
C ASN A 10 -8.34 12.44 -0.77
N GLN A 11 -8.66 12.82 -2.00
CA GLN A 11 -8.82 11.84 -3.09
C GLN A 11 -7.49 11.20 -3.51
N LYS A 12 -6.38 11.92 -3.43
CA LYS A 12 -5.05 11.35 -3.71
C LYS A 12 -4.60 10.47 -2.55
N LYS A 13 -4.88 10.88 -1.31
CA LYS A 13 -4.58 10.12 -0.11
C LYS A 13 -5.43 8.84 0.02
N GLU A 14 -6.70 8.88 -0.37
CA GLU A 14 -7.54 7.67 -0.45
C GLU A 14 -7.04 6.67 -1.50
N LYS A 15 -6.46 7.12 -2.62
CA LYS A 15 -5.83 6.21 -3.59
C LYS A 15 -4.49 5.65 -3.12
N GLU A 16 -3.71 6.43 -2.40
CA GLU A 16 -2.44 5.98 -1.80
C GLU A 16 -2.70 5.07 -0.57
N GLU A 17 -3.75 5.33 0.21
CA GLU A 17 -4.17 4.47 1.33
C GLU A 17 -4.81 3.14 0.85
N GLU A 18 -5.47 3.10 -0.30
CA GLU A 18 -5.94 1.83 -0.92
C GLU A 18 -4.79 0.96 -1.46
N GLU A 19 -3.65 1.55 -1.82
CA GLU A 19 -2.45 0.79 -2.20
C GLU A 19 -1.59 0.39 -0.98
N GLU A 20 -1.59 1.15 0.13
CA GLU A 20 -0.91 0.80 1.38
C GLU A 20 -1.69 -0.20 2.24
N GLU A 21 -3.02 -0.22 2.24
CA GLU A 21 -3.81 -1.22 2.99
C GLU A 21 -3.64 -2.66 2.48
N LYS A 22 -3.06 -2.86 1.32
CA LYS A 22 -2.69 -4.21 0.85
C LYS A 22 -1.42 -4.79 1.47
N CYS A 23 -0.68 -4.04 2.28
CA CYS A 23 0.61 -4.45 2.83
C CYS A 23 0.71 -4.61 4.34
N ASN A 24 -0.27 -4.21 5.18
CA ASN A 24 -0.09 -4.27 6.63
C ASN A 24 -1.28 -4.88 7.37
N PHE A 25 -1.11 -6.12 7.77
CA PHE A 25 -1.86 -6.76 8.86
C PHE A 25 -0.88 -7.23 9.92
N PHE A 26 -0.89 -6.57 11.10
CA PHE A 26 -0.67 -7.17 12.43
C PHE A 26 -0.95 -6.11 13.52
N GLU A 27 -1.86 -6.45 14.43
CA GLU A 27 -2.26 -5.64 15.59
C GLU A 27 -1.20 -5.60 16.69
N PRO A 28 -1.25 -4.56 17.57
CA PRO A 28 -0.65 -4.63 18.91
C PRO A 28 -1.67 -4.42 20.03
N MET A 29 -1.43 -5.13 21.13
CA MET A 29 -2.10 -4.92 22.43
C MET A 29 -1.41 -3.86 23.27
N ASN A 30 -2.24 -2.97 23.83
CA ASN A 30 -2.29 -2.29 25.15
C ASN A 30 -1.04 -2.00 25.99
N ASN A 31 -0.83 -0.79 26.47
CA ASN A 31 -1.39 -0.20 27.69
C ASN A 31 -0.76 1.14 28.06
N ASP A 32 -1.65 2.10 28.38
CA ASP A 32 -1.73 3.00 29.51
C ASP A 32 -0.71 4.12 29.80
N GLU A 33 -1.36 5.26 30.05
CA GLU A 33 -1.15 6.36 31.00
C GLU A 33 -0.39 7.62 30.57
N ASP A 34 -1.23 8.68 30.48
CA ASP A 34 -1.07 10.08 30.89
C ASP A 34 0.32 10.70 30.98
N ILE A 35 0.46 11.86 30.35
CA ILE A 35 0.73 13.18 30.99
C ILE A 35 0.82 14.29 29.93
N PHE A 36 0.12 15.38 30.23
CA PHE A 36 0.15 16.70 29.58
C PHE A 36 1.55 17.25 29.32
N GLY A 37 1.77 17.81 28.13
CA GLY A 37 2.90 18.67 27.85
C GLY A 37 2.78 19.36 26.52
N LYS A 38 2.45 20.65 26.54
CA LYS A 38 2.47 21.58 25.41
C LYS A 38 3.81 21.57 24.68
N ALA A 39 3.76 21.42 23.37
CA ALA A 39 4.79 21.95 22.46
C ALA A 39 4.19 22.28 21.10
N SER A 40 4.14 23.51 20.88
CA SER A 40 4.39 24.45 19.78
C SER A 40 4.13 23.94 18.36
N ASP A 41 3.08 24.50 17.80
CA ASP A 41 2.72 24.64 16.40
C ASP A 41 3.76 25.50 15.66
N ASP A 42 4.68 24.94 14.91
CA ASP A 42 5.54 25.74 14.00
C ASP A 42 6.02 25.00 12.72
N GLU A 43 5.71 23.74 12.49
CA GLU A 43 6.14 23.03 11.26
C GLU A 43 5.10 22.94 10.13
N ASP A 44 3.82 23.14 10.40
CA ASP A 44 2.77 23.12 9.37
C ASP A 44 2.60 24.44 8.58
N ALA A 45 3.31 25.49 8.99
CA ALA A 45 3.19 26.80 8.34
C ALA A 45 4.07 26.98 7.08
N SER A 46 5.08 26.14 6.85
CA SER A 46 6.01 26.27 5.73
C SER A 46 5.51 25.67 4.43
N VAL A 47 4.75 24.58 4.50
CA VAL A 47 4.20 23.89 3.32
C VAL A 47 3.00 24.65 2.76
N THR A 48 2.19 25.24 3.63
CA THR A 48 1.06 26.09 3.21
C THR A 48 1.49 27.41 2.59
N ARG A 49 2.64 27.98 3.01
CA ARG A 49 3.15 29.22 2.40
C ARG A 49 3.61 29.04 0.96
N ASN A 50 4.27 27.95 0.66
CA ASN A 50 4.76 27.69 -0.71
C ASN A 50 3.62 27.51 -1.72
N TYR A 51 2.47 26.99 -1.28
CA TYR A 51 1.32 26.80 -2.17
C TYR A 51 0.51 28.08 -2.39
N GLU A 52 0.39 28.94 -1.37
CA GLU A 52 -0.25 30.25 -1.52
C GLU A 52 0.58 31.21 -2.40
N ASP A 53 1.90 31.11 -2.35
CA ASP A 53 2.81 31.91 -3.19
C ASP A 53 2.76 31.41 -4.65
N PHE A 54 2.71 30.11 -4.89
CA PHE A 54 2.51 29.55 -6.23
C PHE A 54 1.14 29.93 -6.83
N ALA A 55 0.09 29.93 -6.01
CA ALA A 55 -1.24 30.38 -6.46
C ALA A 55 -1.28 31.89 -6.72
N ARG A 56 -0.48 32.71 -6.05
CA ARG A 56 -0.35 34.16 -6.30
C ARG A 56 0.47 34.46 -7.55
N GLU A 57 1.51 33.70 -7.83
CA GLU A 57 2.32 33.86 -9.05
C GLU A 57 1.59 33.35 -10.30
N ALA A 58 0.83 32.26 -10.20
CA ALA A 58 0.06 31.69 -11.30
C ALA A 58 -1.19 32.49 -11.67
N PHE A 59 -1.77 33.22 -10.70
CA PHE A 59 -2.97 34.02 -10.88
C PHE A 59 -2.66 35.51 -10.65
N GLY A 60 -1.83 36.10 -11.50
CA GLY A 60 -1.45 37.50 -11.47
C GLY A 60 -2.60 38.45 -11.09
N SER A 61 -2.32 39.36 -10.17
CA SER A 61 -3.26 40.30 -9.60
C SER A 61 -4.08 41.07 -10.65
N TRP A 62 -5.36 40.74 -10.72
CA TRP A 62 -6.31 41.51 -11.53
C TRP A 62 -6.81 42.74 -10.74
N PRO A 63 -6.86 43.94 -11.33
CA PRO A 63 -7.34 45.11 -10.64
C PRO A 63 -8.86 45.08 -10.50
N VAL A 64 -9.33 45.09 -9.28
CA VAL A 64 -10.74 45.34 -8.96
C VAL A 64 -10.96 46.84 -9.02
N THR A 65 -11.58 47.33 -10.08
CA THR A 65 -12.13 48.67 -10.15
C THR A 65 -13.34 48.78 -9.20
N ARG A 66 -13.12 49.33 -8.02
CA ARG A 66 -14.20 49.91 -7.19
C ARG A 66 -14.33 51.37 -7.52
N ARG A 67 -15.51 51.77 -7.97
CA ARG A 67 -15.94 53.15 -8.04
C ARG A 67 -15.98 53.76 -6.63
N SER A 68 -15.35 54.89 -6.52
CA SER A 68 -15.30 55.78 -5.37
C SER A 68 -16.53 56.65 -5.20
N GLU A 69 -16.98 56.82 -3.99
CA GLU A 69 -17.52 58.06 -3.43
C GLU A 69 -17.04 58.09 -2.00
N GLY A 70 -16.27 58.96 -1.56
CA GLY A 70 -16.29 60.36 -1.32
C GLY A 70 -15.87 60.67 0.11
N GLU A 71 -14.95 61.59 0.27
CA GLU A 71 -14.66 62.51 1.39
C GLU A 71 -14.01 61.95 2.65
N SER A 72 -12.96 62.42 3.11
CA SER A 72 -12.20 63.67 3.25
C SER A 72 -11.40 63.65 4.56
N SER A 73 -10.22 64.30 4.52
CA SER A 73 -9.47 64.97 5.56
C SER A 73 -8.78 64.10 6.67
N SER A 74 -7.60 64.23 7.03
CA SER A 74 -6.51 65.20 6.96
C SER A 74 -5.42 64.78 7.99
N VAL A 75 -4.18 64.95 7.58
CA VAL A 75 -3.07 65.63 8.27
C VAL A 75 -2.10 64.84 9.17
N ASN A 76 -0.90 64.81 8.64
CA ASN A 76 0.45 65.05 9.18
C ASN A 76 1.22 63.98 9.99
N ALA A 77 2.34 63.71 9.42
CA ALA A 77 3.73 64.05 9.77
C ALA A 77 4.32 63.16 10.88
N GLY A 78 5.48 62.65 10.82
CA GLY A 78 6.67 62.87 10.12
C GLY A 78 7.81 62.14 10.74
N LEU A 79 8.85 61.89 9.95
CA LEU A 79 10.27 61.83 10.31
C LEU A 79 10.89 60.51 10.83
N VAL A 80 11.67 59.96 9.99
CA VAL A 80 12.94 59.20 10.06
C VAL A 80 14.02 60.09 10.73
N PRO A 81 15.25 59.69 11.22
CA PRO A 81 16.02 58.49 10.96
C PRO A 81 17.02 58.04 12.05
N VAL A 82 17.78 57.02 11.74
CA VAL A 82 19.26 56.85 11.79
C VAL A 82 19.91 56.14 12.97
N SER A 83 20.72 55.16 12.57
CA SER A 83 22.04 54.67 12.95
C SER A 83 22.22 53.63 14.10
N GLY A 84 22.88 52.52 13.69
CA GLY A 84 23.64 51.68 14.59
C GLY A 84 24.96 52.34 15.04
N PRO A 85 26.01 51.71 15.52
CA PRO A 85 26.41 50.34 15.48
C PRO A 85 27.06 49.79 16.78
N GLU A 86 27.73 48.64 16.68
CA GLU A 86 28.91 48.12 17.38
C GLU A 86 28.77 47.24 18.62
N SER A 87 29.30 46.02 18.38
CA SER A 87 29.89 45.13 19.38
C SER A 87 31.15 45.81 20.05
N PRO A 88 31.82 45.30 21.11
CA PRO A 88 32.40 43.96 21.17
C PRO A 88 32.68 43.34 22.59
N VAL A 89 33.09 42.06 22.56
CA VAL A 89 34.24 41.41 23.25
C VAL A 89 34.21 41.04 24.76
N ALA A 90 34.47 39.75 24.96
CA ALA A 90 35.31 39.02 25.96
C ALA A 90 34.89 39.11 27.45
N ASP A 91 35.00 38.15 28.29
CA ASP A 91 36.01 37.12 28.54
C ASP A 91 35.61 36.28 29.80
N GLU A 92 36.15 35.08 29.83
CA GLU A 92 36.64 34.33 30.97
C GLU A 92 35.79 33.72 32.09
N ASN A 93 35.87 32.42 32.05
CA ASN A 93 36.38 31.52 33.16
C ASN A 93 35.56 31.14 34.35
N ARG A 94 35.55 29.88 34.53
CA ARG A 94 35.83 29.01 35.71
C ARG A 94 34.73 28.04 36.17
N ASP A 95 35.14 26.80 35.96
CA ASP A 95 35.18 25.68 36.93
C ASP A 95 33.95 25.32 37.79
N SER A 96 33.56 24.17 37.64
CA SER A 96 33.76 22.96 38.44
C SER A 96 32.58 22.02 38.61
N SER A 97 32.91 20.78 38.31
CA SER A 97 32.56 19.55 39.03
C SER A 97 31.13 19.02 39.11
N HIS A 98 31.04 17.80 38.57
CA HIS A 98 30.33 16.63 39.10
C HIS A 98 28.79 16.62 39.19
N LYS A 99 28.17 15.85 38.30
CA LYS A 99 27.57 14.56 38.71
C LYS A 99 27.03 13.75 37.52
N ARG A 100 27.44 12.49 37.52
CA ARG A 100 26.89 11.42 36.70
C ARG A 100 25.38 11.30 36.85
N ALA A 101 24.68 11.21 35.70
CA ALA A 101 23.43 10.47 35.63
C ALA A 101 23.43 9.68 34.34
N LYS A 102 23.37 8.36 34.49
CA LYS A 102 23.14 7.38 33.42
C LYS A 102 21.70 7.54 32.95
N PHE A 103 21.52 7.74 31.67
CA PHE A 103 20.25 7.39 31.02
C PHE A 103 20.52 6.34 29.97
N TYR A 104 20.04 5.15 30.26
CA TYR A 104 19.80 4.11 29.29
C TYR A 104 18.50 4.47 28.56
N ASN A 105 18.60 4.73 27.26
CA ASN A 105 17.46 4.63 26.38
C ASN A 105 17.57 3.29 25.67
N GLU A 106 16.75 2.35 26.09
CA GLU A 106 16.37 1.18 25.32
C GLU A 106 15.43 1.64 24.19
N CYS A 107 15.94 1.67 22.97
CA CYS A 107 15.09 1.67 21.80
C CYS A 107 14.89 0.22 21.37
N ASN A 108 13.70 -0.29 21.59
CA ASN A 108 13.23 -1.53 21.01
C ASN A 108 13.07 -1.33 19.49
N PHE A 109 13.92 -1.99 18.73
CA PHE A 109 13.69 -2.32 17.34
C PHE A 109 13.56 -3.84 17.25
N ASP A 110 12.35 -4.31 17.35
CA ASP A 110 11.95 -5.63 16.87
C ASP A 110 11.04 -5.41 15.64
N ASP A 111 11.35 -6.17 14.64
CA ASP A 111 10.61 -6.42 13.41
C ASP A 111 11.25 -5.86 12.13
N ILE A 112 12.08 -6.71 11.55
CA ILE A 112 12.11 -7.05 10.12
C ILE A 112 13.02 -8.29 10.01
N ALA A 113 12.42 -9.44 10.04
CA ALA A 113 13.08 -10.67 9.59
C ALA A 113 12.24 -11.31 8.50
N SER A 114 12.53 -10.96 7.27
CA SER A 114 11.97 -11.64 6.10
C SER A 114 12.72 -12.94 5.84
N SER A 115 12.00 -14.02 5.96
CA SER A 115 12.36 -15.37 5.59
C SER A 115 12.40 -15.52 4.06
N SER A 116 13.58 -15.78 3.52
CA SER A 116 13.72 -16.26 2.14
C SER A 116 13.33 -17.73 2.06
N LYS A 117 12.18 -18.04 1.49
CA LYS A 117 11.84 -19.36 0.98
C LYS A 117 12.07 -19.41 -0.52
N VAL A 118 12.96 -20.29 -0.93
CA VAL A 118 13.11 -20.72 -2.32
C VAL A 118 11.81 -21.39 -2.75
N LYS A 119 11.14 -20.85 -3.77
CA LYS A 119 9.98 -21.45 -4.42
C LYS A 119 10.40 -22.13 -5.71
N TYR A 120 10.11 -23.42 -5.80
CA TYR A 120 9.91 -24.06 -7.10
C TYR A 120 8.53 -23.66 -7.62
N SER A 121 8.49 -23.21 -8.86
CA SER A 121 7.28 -22.83 -9.56
C SER A 121 6.48 -24.07 -9.99
N MET A 122 5.20 -24.08 -9.70
CA MET A 122 4.17 -24.72 -10.50
C MET A 122 2.93 -23.83 -10.48
N ASP A 123 2.52 -23.44 -11.68
CA ASP A 123 1.35 -22.65 -11.98
C ASP A 123 0.08 -23.40 -11.60
N TYR A 124 -0.80 -22.78 -10.82
CA TYR A 124 -2.24 -23.02 -10.84
C TYR A 124 -2.99 -21.73 -10.52
N GLU A 125 -4.03 -21.47 -11.29
CA GLU A 125 -4.89 -20.30 -11.33
C GLU A 125 -5.60 -20.04 -9.99
N GLU A 126 -5.70 -18.74 -9.66
CA GLU A 126 -6.40 -18.19 -8.50
C GLU A 126 -7.92 -18.38 -8.63
N PHE A 127 -8.54 -18.93 -7.60
CA PHE A 127 -9.91 -18.64 -7.23
C PHE A 127 -9.94 -17.97 -5.86
N ASP A 128 -10.32 -16.71 -5.89
CA ASP A 128 -10.51 -15.82 -4.75
C ASP A 128 -11.73 -16.27 -3.91
N VAL A 129 -11.53 -16.58 -2.63
CA VAL A 129 -12.58 -16.57 -1.63
C VAL A 129 -12.04 -15.98 -0.33
N SER A 130 -12.20 -14.68 -0.21
CA SER A 130 -12.11 -13.96 1.04
C SER A 130 -13.29 -14.28 1.95
N HIS A 131 -13.09 -14.94 3.07
CA HIS A 131 -13.90 -14.76 4.29
C HIS A 131 -13.15 -15.24 5.52
N ARG A 132 -12.78 -14.29 6.36
CA ARG A 132 -12.47 -14.53 7.77
C ARG A 132 -13.77 -14.61 8.55
N PRO A 133 -13.85 -15.44 9.57
CA PRO A 133 -14.74 -15.19 10.70
C PRO A 133 -13.97 -14.93 11.99
N ASN A 134 -14.44 -13.92 12.69
CA ASN A 134 -14.03 -13.45 13.99
C ASN A 134 -14.10 -14.52 15.09
N ASN A 135 -13.23 -14.31 16.08
CA ASN A 135 -13.23 -14.93 17.40
C ASN A 135 -14.62 -15.08 17.99
N VAL A 136 -14.98 -16.32 18.21
CA VAL A 136 -15.98 -16.68 19.23
C VAL A 136 -15.27 -17.61 20.21
N ALA A 137 -15.19 -17.14 21.43
CA ALA A 137 -14.74 -17.92 22.58
C ALA A 137 -15.52 -19.23 22.63
N CYS A 138 -14.82 -20.35 22.44
CA CYS A 138 -15.38 -21.64 22.77
C CYS A 138 -15.12 -21.92 24.24
N TYR A 139 -16.17 -21.78 25.03
CA TYR A 139 -16.23 -22.37 26.36
C TYR A 139 -16.27 -23.88 26.27
N ASP A 140 -15.56 -24.46 27.21
CA ASP A 140 -15.42 -25.86 27.50
C ASP A 140 -16.74 -26.63 27.47
N ASP A 141 -16.74 -27.73 26.75
CA ASP A 141 -17.45 -28.93 27.16
C ASP A 141 -16.86 -30.18 26.45
N PHE A 142 -15.74 -30.66 26.96
CA PHE A 142 -15.34 -32.05 26.76
C PHE A 142 -15.96 -32.90 27.88
N GLY A 143 -17.28 -32.99 27.87
CA GLY A 143 -18.00 -34.04 28.58
C GLY A 143 -17.74 -35.36 27.90
N LEU A 144 -16.71 -36.11 28.38
CA LEU A 144 -16.57 -37.51 28.12
C LEU A 144 -17.70 -38.22 28.90
N GLY A 145 -18.82 -38.45 28.23
CA GLY A 145 -19.84 -39.40 28.69
C GLY A 145 -19.24 -40.76 28.68
N CYS A 146 -19.16 -41.38 29.88
CA CYS A 146 -18.85 -42.77 30.06
C CYS A 146 -19.81 -43.61 29.20
N ILE A 147 -19.27 -44.47 28.38
CA ILE A 147 -20.05 -45.55 27.72
C ILE A 147 -19.94 -46.73 28.63
N ASP A 148 -21.09 -47.15 29.19
CA ASP A 148 -21.23 -48.37 29.93
C ASP A 148 -20.99 -49.61 29.04
N GLU A 149 -20.45 -50.65 29.64
CA GLU A 149 -19.98 -51.87 29.02
C GLU A 149 -21.08 -52.74 28.39
N TYR A 150 -22.33 -52.28 28.29
CA TYR A 150 -23.40 -53.03 27.66
C TYR A 150 -24.28 -52.16 26.78
N GLY A 151 -24.13 -52.36 25.50
CA GLY A 151 -24.97 -51.71 24.46
C GLY A 151 -26.38 -52.22 24.50
N ASN A 152 -27.32 -51.39 24.93
CA ASN A 152 -28.73 -51.57 24.62
C ASN A 152 -29.39 -50.20 24.56
N CYS A 153 -29.89 -49.89 23.36
CA CYS A 153 -30.84 -48.81 23.16
C CYS A 153 -32.24 -49.31 23.55
N VAL A 154 -32.89 -48.59 24.46
CA VAL A 154 -34.30 -48.77 24.75
C VAL A 154 -35.11 -47.90 23.83
N GLU A 155 -35.89 -48.55 22.97
CA GLU A 155 -36.96 -47.96 22.18
C GLU A 155 -38.16 -47.69 23.07
N ASN A 156 -38.77 -46.52 22.88
CA ASN A 156 -40.21 -46.25 23.12
C ASN A 156 -40.55 -45.00 22.27
N GLY A 157 -41.43 -44.95 21.36
CA GLY A 157 -42.70 -45.61 21.11
C GLY A 157 -43.56 -44.63 20.33
N GLU A 158 -44.11 -45.05 19.21
CA GLU A 158 -45.39 -44.68 18.57
C GLU A 158 -45.75 -43.17 18.46
N ALA A 159 -46.18 -42.64 17.41
CA ALA A 159 -46.87 -42.89 16.15
C ALA A 159 -47.30 -41.55 15.56
N ASN A 160 -47.26 -41.35 14.32
CA ASN A 160 -48.37 -41.08 13.40
C ASN A 160 -47.90 -40.69 12.01
N ASP A 161 -48.44 -41.40 11.05
CA ASP A 161 -48.38 -41.18 9.62
C ASP A 161 -48.90 -39.80 9.20
N SER A 162 -48.16 -39.14 8.31
CA SER A 162 -48.76 -38.39 7.20
C SER A 162 -47.75 -38.34 6.04
N GLU A 163 -48.19 -38.90 4.97
CA GLU A 163 -47.56 -38.97 3.65
C GLU A 163 -47.11 -37.60 3.17
N LEU A 164 -45.84 -37.47 2.81
CA LEU A 164 -45.34 -36.45 1.88
C LEU A 164 -44.21 -37.05 1.04
N GLU A 165 -44.39 -36.88 -0.24
CA GLU A 165 -43.65 -37.37 -1.38
C GLU A 165 -42.13 -37.50 -1.21
N ASP A 166 -41.61 -38.69 -1.58
CA ASP A 166 -40.22 -39.05 -1.72
C ASP A 166 -39.54 -38.19 -2.78
N GLN A 167 -38.78 -37.17 -2.36
CA GLN A 167 -37.63 -36.72 -3.09
C GLN A 167 -36.45 -37.60 -2.73
N GLU A 168 -36.00 -38.42 -3.66
CA GLU A 168 -34.74 -39.18 -3.61
C GLU A 168 -33.58 -38.18 -3.37
N VAL A 169 -33.24 -37.98 -2.13
CA VAL A 169 -31.96 -37.38 -1.77
C VAL A 169 -30.90 -38.43 -2.11
N VAL A 170 -30.19 -38.20 -3.19
CA VAL A 170 -29.00 -38.98 -3.55
C VAL A 170 -28.01 -38.83 -2.38
N ARG A 171 -28.04 -39.78 -1.44
CA ARG A 171 -26.99 -39.92 -0.41
C ARG A 171 -25.73 -40.41 -1.11
N MET A 172 -24.80 -39.50 -1.35
CA MET A 172 -23.43 -39.89 -1.68
C MET A 172 -22.79 -40.45 -0.41
N ASP A 173 -22.84 -41.74 -0.22
CA ASP A 173 -22.10 -42.42 0.83
C ASP A 173 -20.61 -42.37 0.46
N LEU A 174 -19.86 -41.43 1.10
CA LEU A 174 -18.42 -41.36 0.98
C LEU A 174 -17.83 -42.62 1.61
N THR A 175 -17.05 -43.36 0.85
CA THR A 175 -16.30 -44.51 1.40
C THR A 175 -15.27 -44.03 2.41
N ASP A 176 -14.87 -44.88 3.38
CA ASP A 176 -13.89 -44.52 4.39
C ASP A 176 -12.54 -44.16 3.78
N ASP A 177 -12.16 -44.74 2.64
CA ASP A 177 -10.94 -44.40 1.88
C ASP A 177 -11.02 -42.98 1.31
N LEU A 178 -12.16 -42.56 0.76
CA LEU A 178 -12.37 -41.20 0.27
C LEU A 178 -12.36 -40.18 1.42
N LEU A 179 -12.99 -40.54 2.56
CA LEU A 179 -12.94 -39.70 3.76
C LEU A 179 -11.51 -39.58 4.27
N HIS A 180 -10.74 -40.66 4.29
CA HIS A 180 -9.33 -40.62 4.67
C HIS A 180 -8.53 -39.71 3.75
N MET A 181 -8.73 -39.78 2.44
CA MET A 181 -8.08 -38.92 1.45
C MET A 181 -8.45 -37.44 1.69
N VAL A 182 -9.75 -37.15 1.85
CA VAL A 182 -10.21 -35.78 2.12
C VAL A 182 -9.68 -35.24 3.45
N PHE A 183 -9.70 -36.07 4.49
CA PHE A 183 -9.23 -35.67 5.82
C PHE A 183 -7.71 -35.50 5.91
N SER A 184 -6.95 -36.08 4.99
CA SER A 184 -5.50 -35.88 4.91
C SER A 184 -5.11 -34.43 4.60
N PHE A 185 -6.03 -33.64 4.04
CA PHE A 185 -5.86 -32.19 3.78
C PHE A 185 -6.30 -31.30 4.97
N LEU A 186 -6.90 -31.87 6.01
CA LEU A 186 -7.40 -31.10 7.16
C LEU A 186 -6.34 -31.00 8.25
N ASP A 187 -6.27 -29.84 8.88
CA ASP A 187 -5.53 -29.67 10.13
C ASP A 187 -6.26 -30.33 11.30
N GLN A 188 -5.58 -30.49 12.43
CA GLN A 188 -6.16 -31.13 13.61
C GLN A 188 -7.41 -30.44 14.14
N THR A 189 -7.52 -29.12 13.99
CA THR A 189 -8.69 -28.35 14.43
C THR A 189 -9.90 -28.68 13.55
N ASN A 190 -9.68 -28.76 12.24
CA ASN A 190 -10.73 -29.12 11.29
C ASN A 190 -11.09 -30.61 11.35
N LEU A 191 -10.13 -31.49 11.66
CA LEU A 191 -10.44 -32.89 11.98
C LEU A 191 -11.35 -33.02 13.21
N CYS A 192 -11.10 -32.24 14.27
CA CYS A 192 -11.98 -32.21 15.42
C CYS A 192 -13.38 -31.64 15.09
N ARG A 193 -13.48 -30.69 14.16
CA ARG A 193 -14.76 -30.20 13.65
C ARG A 193 -15.47 -31.28 12.82
N ALA A 194 -14.74 -31.96 11.93
CA ALA A 194 -15.25 -33.07 11.11
C ALA A 194 -15.81 -34.21 11.99
N ALA A 195 -15.13 -34.51 13.10
CA ALA A 195 -15.58 -35.51 14.07
C ALA A 195 -16.95 -35.24 14.69
N ARG A 196 -17.46 -34.01 14.61
CA ARG A 196 -18.78 -33.59 15.12
C ARG A 196 -19.92 -33.81 14.11
N VAL A 197 -19.62 -34.12 12.85
CA VAL A 197 -20.62 -34.18 11.77
C VAL A 197 -21.47 -35.45 11.90
N CYS A 198 -20.86 -36.63 11.93
CA CYS A 198 -21.55 -37.90 12.08
C CYS A 198 -20.63 -38.98 12.66
N LYS A 199 -21.19 -40.19 12.96
CA LYS A 199 -20.43 -41.33 13.52
C LYS A 199 -19.30 -41.79 12.56
N GLN A 200 -19.57 -41.84 11.26
CA GLN A 200 -18.59 -42.26 10.25
C GLN A 200 -17.42 -41.24 10.17
N TRP A 201 -17.73 -39.94 10.10
CA TRP A 201 -16.71 -38.91 10.08
C TRP A 201 -15.87 -38.88 11.37
N ARG A 202 -16.51 -39.18 12.51
CA ARG A 202 -15.81 -39.31 13.79
C ARG A 202 -14.83 -40.47 13.75
N ALA A 203 -15.25 -41.63 13.24
CA ALA A 203 -14.38 -42.80 13.11
C ALA A 203 -13.23 -42.51 12.13
N ALA A 204 -13.52 -41.94 10.95
CA ALA A 204 -12.51 -41.58 9.97
C ALA A 204 -11.48 -40.57 10.50
N SER A 205 -11.96 -39.53 11.22
CA SER A 205 -11.09 -38.47 11.77
C SER A 205 -10.16 -38.94 12.89
N THR A 206 -10.43 -40.09 13.51
CA THR A 206 -9.57 -40.68 14.56
C THR A 206 -8.50 -41.60 14.01
N HIS A 207 -8.36 -41.76 12.69
CA HIS A 207 -7.35 -42.61 12.09
C HIS A 207 -5.94 -42.19 12.50
N GLU A 208 -5.08 -43.16 12.83
CA GLU A 208 -3.74 -42.91 13.39
C GLU A 208 -2.86 -42.03 12.50
N ASP A 209 -2.99 -42.12 11.18
CA ASP A 209 -2.18 -41.33 10.24
C ASP A 209 -2.34 -39.82 10.42
N PHE A 210 -3.52 -39.36 10.83
CA PHE A 210 -3.78 -37.93 11.07
C PHE A 210 -3.21 -37.44 12.40
N TRP A 211 -2.88 -38.31 13.31
CA TRP A 211 -2.41 -38.02 14.66
C TRP A 211 -0.95 -38.46 14.91
N ARG A 212 -0.19 -38.59 13.84
CA ARG A 212 1.27 -38.80 13.96
C ARG A 212 1.99 -37.60 14.55
N SER A 213 1.40 -36.41 14.45
CA SER A 213 1.86 -35.17 15.07
C SER A 213 0.82 -34.70 16.09
N LEU A 214 1.19 -34.65 17.36
CA LEU A 214 0.32 -34.17 18.45
C LEU A 214 0.72 -32.77 18.83
N ASN A 215 -0.19 -31.80 18.61
CA ASN A 215 0.06 -30.40 18.92
C ASN A 215 -0.85 -29.91 20.06
N PHE A 216 -0.21 -29.57 21.19
CA PHE A 216 -0.85 -29.02 22.40
C PHE A 216 -0.34 -27.60 22.72
N GLU A 217 0.21 -26.89 21.77
CA GLU A 217 0.61 -25.50 21.96
C GLU A 217 -0.61 -24.61 22.26
N ASN A 218 -0.49 -23.77 23.27
CA ASN A 218 -1.53 -22.84 23.72
C ASN A 218 -2.88 -23.48 24.09
N ARG A 219 -2.85 -24.74 24.55
CA ARG A 219 -4.03 -25.45 25.05
C ARG A 219 -3.79 -25.86 26.49
N ASP A 220 -4.74 -25.54 27.37
CA ASP A 220 -4.75 -26.10 28.71
C ASP A 220 -5.27 -27.53 28.65
N ILE A 221 -4.37 -28.46 28.81
CA ILE A 221 -4.65 -29.91 28.82
C ILE A 221 -4.33 -30.46 30.19
N SER A 222 -5.25 -31.24 30.75
CA SER A 222 -4.97 -31.99 32.01
C SER A 222 -4.01 -33.13 31.73
N GLU A 223 -3.30 -33.57 32.77
CA GLU A 223 -2.38 -34.72 32.65
C GLU A 223 -3.09 -35.99 32.20
N GLU A 224 -4.31 -36.23 32.67
CA GLU A 224 -5.14 -37.38 32.30
C GLU A 224 -5.53 -37.36 30.83
N GLN A 225 -5.98 -36.19 30.33
CA GLN A 225 -6.31 -36.05 28.92
C GLN A 225 -5.08 -36.23 28.02
N PHE A 226 -3.95 -35.73 28.45
CA PHE A 226 -2.69 -35.92 27.73
C PHE A 226 -2.28 -37.38 27.66
N GLU A 227 -2.37 -38.13 28.80
CA GLU A 227 -2.11 -39.57 28.86
C GLU A 227 -3.05 -40.34 27.93
N ASP A 228 -4.32 -40.03 27.93
CA ASP A 228 -5.28 -40.68 27.06
C ASP A 228 -4.96 -40.48 25.58
N MET A 229 -4.53 -39.28 25.20
CA MET A 229 -4.09 -38.99 23.81
C MET A 229 -2.83 -39.79 23.47
N CYS A 230 -1.82 -39.84 24.33
CA CYS A 230 -0.61 -40.63 24.12
C CYS A 230 -0.90 -42.13 24.07
N ARG A 231 -1.85 -42.63 24.89
CA ARG A 231 -2.28 -44.04 24.89
C ARG A 231 -3.06 -44.39 23.62
N ARG A 232 -3.85 -43.44 23.08
CA ARG A 232 -4.63 -43.59 21.85
C ARG A 232 -3.74 -43.61 20.61
N TYR A 233 -2.68 -42.80 20.60
CA TYR A 233 -1.78 -42.60 19.47
C TYR A 233 -0.31 -42.89 19.85
N PRO A 234 0.04 -44.13 20.22
CA PRO A 234 1.38 -44.48 20.73
C PRO A 234 2.48 -44.36 19.65
N ASN A 235 2.09 -44.35 18.37
CA ASN A 235 2.99 -44.24 17.22
C ASN A 235 3.20 -42.80 16.77
N ALA A 236 2.78 -41.83 17.56
CA ALA A 236 3.06 -40.43 17.26
C ALA A 236 4.56 -40.16 17.14
N THR A 237 4.93 -39.50 16.04
CA THR A 237 6.35 -39.20 15.72
C THR A 237 6.72 -37.77 16.07
N ALA A 238 5.73 -36.86 16.20
CA ALA A 238 5.97 -35.48 16.56
C ALA A 238 5.05 -35.04 17.71
N LEU A 239 5.63 -34.27 18.64
CA LEU A 239 4.91 -33.74 19.79
C LEU A 239 5.29 -32.27 20.03
N SER A 240 4.30 -31.40 20.15
CA SER A 240 4.47 -29.97 20.51
C SER A 240 3.67 -29.69 21.78
N ILE A 241 4.32 -29.17 22.82
CA ILE A 241 3.73 -28.85 24.12
C ILE A 241 4.22 -27.48 24.57
N SER A 242 3.34 -26.66 25.16
CA SER A 242 3.71 -25.40 25.81
C SER A 242 2.86 -25.18 27.07
N GLY A 243 3.43 -24.52 28.07
CA GLY A 243 2.69 -24.14 29.28
C GLY A 243 3.38 -24.48 30.60
N PRO A 244 2.79 -24.08 31.72
CA PRO A 244 3.42 -24.23 33.07
C PRO A 244 3.63 -25.68 33.49
N SER A 245 2.79 -26.60 33.07
CA SER A 245 2.87 -28.05 33.41
C SER A 245 3.73 -28.86 32.44
N ILE A 246 4.51 -28.18 31.58
CA ILE A 246 5.27 -28.84 30.49
C ILE A 246 6.17 -29.97 30.96
N PHE A 247 6.78 -29.84 32.13
CA PHE A 247 7.73 -30.83 32.64
C PHE A 247 7.09 -32.18 32.93
N SER A 248 5.94 -32.22 33.63
CA SER A 248 5.26 -33.49 33.92
C SER A 248 4.74 -34.16 32.65
N LEU A 249 4.17 -33.38 31.73
CA LEU A 249 3.66 -33.87 30.45
C LEU A 249 4.76 -34.46 29.58
N VAL A 250 5.92 -33.80 29.50
CA VAL A 250 7.05 -34.27 28.72
C VAL A 250 7.63 -35.55 29.28
N MET A 251 7.78 -35.67 30.60
CA MET A 251 8.28 -36.90 31.22
C MET A 251 7.35 -38.10 30.97
N LYS A 252 6.03 -37.88 30.97
CA LYS A 252 5.04 -38.89 30.56
C LYS A 252 5.17 -39.22 29.07
N ALA A 253 5.31 -38.22 28.20
CA ALA A 253 5.48 -38.43 26.76
C ALA A 253 6.69 -39.34 26.46
N ILE A 254 7.84 -39.09 27.09
CA ILE A 254 9.08 -39.88 26.93
C ILE A 254 8.82 -41.37 27.27
N SER A 255 8.04 -41.61 28.32
CA SER A 255 7.74 -42.99 28.75
C SER A 255 6.75 -43.71 27.83
N MET A 256 5.84 -42.96 27.15
CA MET A 256 4.74 -43.54 26.39
C MET A 256 4.97 -43.58 24.87
N LEU A 257 5.63 -42.56 24.30
CA LEU A 257 5.80 -42.36 22.84
C LEU A 257 7.20 -42.83 22.40
N ARG A 258 7.34 -44.14 22.07
CA ARG A 258 8.62 -44.73 21.70
C ARG A 258 9.14 -44.35 20.33
N ASN A 259 8.25 -43.89 19.43
CA ASN A 259 8.58 -43.54 18.04
C ASN A 259 8.77 -42.02 17.86
N LEU A 260 8.93 -41.26 18.93
CA LEU A 260 9.05 -39.84 18.90
C LEU A 260 10.33 -39.38 18.18
N GLU A 261 10.17 -38.69 17.02
CA GLU A 261 11.27 -38.15 16.23
C GLU A 261 11.46 -36.66 16.43
N VAL A 262 10.36 -35.92 16.65
CA VAL A 262 10.34 -34.46 16.81
C VAL A 262 9.68 -34.09 18.12
N LEU A 263 10.40 -33.35 18.96
CA LEU A 263 9.87 -32.81 20.22
C LEU A 263 10.03 -31.30 20.25
N THR A 264 8.92 -30.58 20.36
CA THR A 264 8.87 -29.11 20.45
C THR A 264 8.27 -28.70 21.80
N LEU A 265 9.02 -27.92 22.56
CA LEU A 265 8.66 -27.46 23.90
C LEU A 265 8.67 -25.94 23.95
N GLY A 266 7.52 -25.32 24.33
CA GLY A 266 7.39 -23.87 24.49
C GLY A 266 7.17 -23.49 25.96
N ARG A 267 7.45 -22.25 26.32
CA ARG A 267 7.16 -21.58 27.59
C ARG A 267 7.01 -22.48 28.81
N GLY A 268 8.12 -22.74 29.51
CA GLY A 268 8.03 -23.55 30.70
C GLY A 268 9.32 -23.65 31.49
N GLN A 269 9.28 -24.44 32.58
CA GLN A 269 10.46 -24.74 33.35
C GLN A 269 10.81 -26.23 33.14
N ILE A 270 11.98 -26.47 32.53
CA ILE A 270 12.44 -27.81 32.18
C ILE A 270 13.67 -28.13 33.02
N GLY A 271 13.50 -29.00 33.99
CA GLY A 271 14.57 -29.45 34.91
C GLY A 271 15.59 -30.33 34.25
N ASP A 272 16.71 -30.58 34.95
CA ASP A 272 17.81 -31.43 34.51
C ASP A 272 17.40 -32.91 34.35
N ALA A 273 16.38 -33.37 35.09
CA ALA A 273 15.84 -34.72 34.92
C ALA A 273 15.34 -35.02 33.50
N PHE A 274 14.82 -33.99 32.77
CA PHE A 274 14.47 -34.16 31.37
C PHE A 274 15.68 -34.49 30.50
N PHE A 275 16.78 -33.76 30.67
CA PHE A 275 17.99 -33.98 29.86
C PHE A 275 18.65 -35.33 30.17
N LEU A 276 18.48 -35.83 31.39
CA LEU A 276 18.95 -37.17 31.79
C LEU A 276 18.08 -38.27 31.16
N ALA A 277 16.78 -38.05 31.00
CA ALA A 277 15.86 -39.00 30.38
C ALA A 277 15.84 -38.89 28.83
N LEU A 278 16.45 -37.86 28.24
CA LEU A 278 16.46 -37.64 26.79
C LEU A 278 17.01 -38.83 25.97
N PRO A 279 18.04 -39.55 26.41
CA PRO A 279 18.53 -40.74 25.70
C PRO A 279 17.50 -41.87 25.57
N ASP A 280 16.47 -41.93 26.45
CA ASP A 280 15.42 -42.95 26.40
C ASP A 280 14.53 -42.75 25.13
N CYS A 281 14.47 -41.54 24.57
CA CYS A 281 13.85 -41.25 23.28
C CYS A 281 14.74 -41.67 22.11
N SER A 282 15.02 -42.96 21.97
CA SER A 282 16.02 -43.49 21.03
C SER A 282 15.79 -43.11 19.55
N MET A 283 14.56 -42.70 19.17
CA MET A 283 14.20 -42.27 17.80
C MET A 283 14.31 -40.75 17.56
N LEU A 284 14.56 -39.96 18.62
CA LEU A 284 14.54 -38.51 18.54
C LEU A 284 15.63 -37.96 17.62
N ARG A 285 15.20 -37.13 16.64
CA ARG A 285 16.06 -36.49 15.64
C ARG A 285 16.06 -34.97 15.77
N LYS A 286 14.93 -34.37 16.23
CA LYS A 286 14.77 -32.93 16.35
C LYS A 286 14.22 -32.57 17.72
N LEU A 287 14.94 -31.68 18.42
CA LEU A 287 14.54 -31.12 19.71
C LEU A 287 14.51 -29.60 19.62
N ASN A 288 13.34 -29.01 19.79
CA ASN A 288 13.15 -27.58 19.84
C ASN A 288 12.62 -27.18 21.22
N ILE A 289 13.30 -26.25 21.87
CA ILE A 289 12.86 -25.66 23.15
C ILE A 289 12.89 -24.15 23.02
N SER A 290 11.79 -23.50 23.30
CA SER A 290 11.68 -22.03 23.21
C SER A 290 11.11 -21.41 24.48
N ASP A 291 11.51 -20.15 24.76
CA ASP A 291 11.01 -19.32 25.88
C ASP A 291 11.02 -20.02 27.25
N SER A 292 11.96 -20.93 27.49
CA SER A 292 11.98 -21.82 28.65
C SER A 292 13.16 -21.55 29.56
N THR A 293 12.99 -21.83 30.86
CA THR A 293 14.10 -21.89 31.82
C THR A 293 14.56 -23.32 31.93
N LEU A 294 15.89 -23.55 31.71
CA LEU A 294 16.43 -24.88 31.59
C LEU A 294 17.38 -25.23 32.75
N GLY A 295 17.37 -26.47 33.15
CA GLY A 295 18.32 -27.04 34.07
C GLY A 295 17.96 -26.88 35.56
N ASN A 296 18.98 -27.08 36.40
CA ASN A 296 18.87 -26.99 37.85
C ASN A 296 18.90 -25.53 38.37
N SER A 297 19.07 -25.38 39.68
CA SER A 297 19.17 -24.04 40.32
C SER A 297 20.33 -23.18 39.80
N ILE A 298 21.35 -23.77 39.20
CA ILE A 298 22.50 -23.07 38.59
C ILE A 298 22.27 -22.83 37.08
N GLN A 299 21.16 -23.30 36.53
CA GLN A 299 20.84 -23.23 35.10
C GLN A 299 21.92 -23.88 34.21
N GLU A 300 22.38 -25.08 34.59
CA GLU A 300 23.32 -25.90 33.84
C GLU A 300 22.61 -27.13 33.26
N ILE A 301 22.88 -27.41 31.96
CA ILE A 301 22.32 -28.59 31.29
C ILE A 301 23.39 -29.33 30.50
N SER A 302 23.21 -30.66 30.41
CA SER A 302 24.00 -31.53 29.54
C SER A 302 23.07 -32.28 28.60
N VAL A 303 23.19 -31.99 27.29
CA VAL A 303 22.42 -32.66 26.24
C VAL A 303 23.28 -33.77 25.65
N VAL A 304 22.90 -35.02 25.89
CA VAL A 304 23.57 -36.19 25.36
C VAL A 304 22.57 -37.06 24.59
N HIS A 305 22.80 -37.25 23.29
CA HIS A 305 21.91 -38.07 22.48
C HIS A 305 22.60 -38.56 21.20
N GLU A 306 22.50 -39.85 20.90
CA GLU A 306 23.26 -40.47 19.82
C GLU A 306 22.72 -40.20 18.43
N ARG A 307 21.42 -39.91 18.27
CA ARG A 307 20.72 -39.74 16.96
C ARG A 307 20.19 -38.35 16.71
N LEU A 308 20.31 -37.44 17.65
CA LEU A 308 19.81 -36.06 17.48
C LEU A 308 20.56 -35.36 16.35
N CYS A 309 19.79 -34.88 15.36
CA CYS A 309 20.31 -34.17 14.18
C CYS A 309 20.11 -32.66 14.26
N HIS A 310 19.06 -32.22 14.95
CA HIS A 310 18.68 -30.81 15.05
C HIS A 310 18.37 -30.45 16.50
N LEU A 311 19.07 -29.44 17.03
CA LEU A 311 18.84 -28.90 18.37
C LEU A 311 18.59 -27.39 18.28
N GLU A 312 17.45 -26.96 18.79
CA GLU A 312 17.09 -25.56 18.85
C GLU A 312 16.71 -25.18 20.28
N LEU A 313 17.44 -24.23 20.88
CA LEU A 313 17.22 -23.69 22.23
C LEU A 313 17.08 -22.17 22.10
N THR A 314 15.92 -21.68 21.69
CA THR A 314 15.69 -20.27 21.34
C THR A 314 15.09 -19.52 22.53
N LYS A 315 15.65 -18.33 22.86
CA LYS A 315 15.20 -17.49 23.98
C LYS A 315 15.18 -18.22 25.35
N CYS A 316 16.07 -19.20 25.52
CA CYS A 316 16.12 -19.99 26.74
C CYS A 316 16.98 -19.33 27.83
N ARG A 317 16.55 -19.48 29.09
CA ARG A 317 17.34 -19.10 30.27
C ARG A 317 18.19 -20.27 30.70
N VAL A 318 19.45 -20.29 30.30
CA VAL A 318 20.43 -21.32 30.61
C VAL A 318 21.80 -20.66 30.74
N MET A 319 22.56 -20.92 31.82
CA MET A 319 23.88 -20.30 32.03
C MET A 319 25.00 -21.12 31.42
N ARG A 320 24.93 -22.43 31.48
CA ARG A 320 25.94 -23.32 30.94
C ARG A 320 25.27 -24.46 30.17
N ILE A 321 25.81 -24.75 29.01
CA ILE A 321 25.33 -25.85 28.16
C ILE A 321 26.51 -26.71 27.70
N GLN A 322 26.37 -28.00 27.87
CA GLN A 322 27.26 -28.99 27.29
C GLN A 322 26.45 -29.86 26.34
N VAL A 323 26.89 -29.99 25.08
CA VAL A 323 26.21 -30.80 24.07
C VAL A 323 27.17 -31.89 23.57
N ARG A 324 26.72 -33.13 23.66
CA ARG A 324 27.44 -34.30 23.16
C ARG A 324 26.48 -35.11 22.27
N CYS A 325 26.39 -34.72 21.00
CA CYS A 325 25.50 -35.30 20.02
C CYS A 325 26.28 -35.58 18.73
N PRO A 326 26.79 -36.79 18.51
CA PRO A 326 27.69 -37.07 17.38
C PRO A 326 27.04 -36.92 15.99
N GLN A 327 25.73 -37.02 15.90
CA GLN A 327 24.97 -36.87 14.64
C GLN A 327 24.37 -35.47 14.45
N LEU A 328 24.62 -34.51 15.33
CA LEU A 328 24.05 -33.18 15.27
C LEU A 328 24.57 -32.43 14.05
N LYS A 329 23.65 -31.98 13.22
CA LYS A 329 23.91 -31.22 12.00
C LYS A 329 23.64 -29.73 12.15
N THR A 330 22.56 -29.37 12.85
CA THR A 330 22.15 -27.98 13.05
C THR A 330 21.92 -27.70 14.52
N MET A 331 22.42 -26.55 14.98
CA MET A 331 22.22 -26.09 16.35
C MET A 331 21.94 -24.60 16.38
N SER A 332 20.81 -24.22 17.00
CA SER A 332 20.47 -22.82 17.28
C SER A 332 20.33 -22.57 18.77
N LEU A 333 21.03 -21.57 19.26
CA LEU A 333 21.03 -21.10 20.65
C LEU A 333 20.54 -19.65 20.76
N LYS A 334 19.92 -19.17 19.70
CA LYS A 334 19.55 -17.77 19.47
C LYS A 334 18.81 -17.13 20.63
N ARG A 335 19.21 -15.90 20.98
CA ARG A 335 18.61 -15.08 22.06
C ARG A 335 18.61 -15.76 23.43
N SER A 336 19.48 -16.74 23.66
CA SER A 336 19.56 -17.44 24.92
C SER A 336 20.62 -16.83 25.85
N ASN A 337 20.32 -16.80 27.15
CA ASN A 337 21.10 -16.11 28.15
C ASN A 337 22.20 -17.01 28.75
N MET A 338 23.17 -17.43 27.93
CA MET A 338 24.24 -18.34 28.34
C MET A 338 25.59 -17.64 28.46
N ALA A 339 26.42 -18.13 29.41
CA ALA A 339 27.78 -17.66 29.60
C ALA A 339 28.83 -18.68 29.16
N GLN A 340 28.46 -19.94 28.99
CA GLN A 340 29.38 -20.98 28.56
C GLN A 340 28.69 -22.02 27.70
N VAL A 341 29.34 -22.39 26.60
CA VAL A 341 28.93 -23.47 25.69
C VAL A 341 30.11 -24.40 25.44
N VAL A 342 29.89 -25.68 25.58
CA VAL A 342 30.87 -26.73 25.27
C VAL A 342 30.22 -27.68 24.27
N LEU A 343 30.78 -27.77 23.07
CA LEU A 343 30.29 -28.62 22.00
C LEU A 343 31.22 -29.79 21.75
N ASN A 344 30.63 -30.96 21.60
CA ASN A 344 31.26 -32.15 21.07
C ASN A 344 30.37 -32.77 20.01
N CYS A 345 30.31 -32.09 18.86
CA CYS A 345 29.40 -32.33 17.73
C CYS A 345 30.18 -32.29 16.41
N PRO A 346 30.95 -33.34 16.08
CA PRO A 346 31.88 -33.34 14.97
C PRO A 346 31.24 -33.15 13.58
N LEU A 347 29.94 -33.48 13.46
CA LEU A 347 29.18 -33.34 12.21
C LEU A 347 28.34 -32.06 12.17
N LEU A 348 28.57 -31.10 13.05
CA LEU A 348 27.82 -29.85 13.04
C LEU A 348 28.17 -29.00 11.82
N HIS A 349 27.14 -28.68 11.01
CA HIS A 349 27.27 -27.87 9.80
C HIS A 349 26.75 -26.43 10.02
N GLU A 350 25.75 -26.26 10.87
CA GLU A 350 25.07 -24.98 11.12
C GLU A 350 25.05 -24.67 12.61
N LEU A 351 25.60 -23.51 12.98
CA LEU A 351 25.59 -22.99 14.34
C LEU A 351 25.04 -21.56 14.36
N ASP A 352 23.90 -21.37 15.05
CA ASP A 352 23.30 -20.06 15.29
C ASP A 352 23.39 -19.72 16.79
N ILE A 353 24.21 -18.74 17.11
CA ILE A 353 24.39 -18.16 18.45
C ILE A 353 23.96 -16.69 18.49
N GLY A 354 23.16 -16.26 17.53
CA GLY A 354 22.74 -14.89 17.38
C GLY A 354 22.07 -14.32 18.64
N SER A 355 22.47 -13.11 19.03
CA SER A 355 21.99 -12.39 20.22
C SER A 355 22.23 -13.11 21.56
N CYS A 356 23.32 -13.89 21.67
CA CYS A 356 23.75 -14.49 22.93
C CYS A 356 24.70 -13.53 23.68
N HIS A 357 24.17 -12.42 24.18
CA HIS A 357 24.96 -11.28 24.71
C HIS A 357 25.89 -11.60 25.89
N LYS A 358 25.63 -12.68 26.63
CA LYS A 358 26.46 -13.05 27.77
C LYS A 358 27.56 -14.04 27.43
N LEU A 359 27.56 -14.57 26.21
CA LEU A 359 28.57 -15.50 25.78
C LEU A 359 29.86 -14.76 25.43
N PRO A 360 30.99 -14.98 26.17
CA PRO A 360 32.24 -14.29 25.91
C PRO A 360 32.91 -14.76 24.63
N ASP A 361 33.75 -13.90 24.04
CA ASP A 361 34.50 -14.17 22.80
C ASP A 361 35.24 -15.53 22.81
N ALA A 362 35.96 -15.84 23.91
CA ALA A 362 36.66 -17.11 24.06
C ALA A 362 35.71 -18.34 24.05
N ALA A 363 34.47 -18.19 24.54
CA ALA A 363 33.51 -19.32 24.52
C ALA A 363 32.93 -19.52 23.11
N ILE A 364 32.68 -18.45 22.38
CA ILE A 364 32.26 -18.49 20.96
C ILE A 364 33.35 -19.18 20.14
N ARG A 365 34.59 -18.75 20.33
CA ARG A 365 35.76 -19.31 19.67
C ARG A 365 35.87 -20.82 19.94
N ALA A 366 35.84 -21.22 21.21
CA ALA A 366 35.93 -22.62 21.60
C ALA A 366 34.78 -23.47 21.04
N ALA A 367 33.58 -22.94 20.99
CA ALA A 367 32.41 -23.64 20.45
C ALA A 367 32.55 -23.86 18.94
N ALA A 368 32.88 -22.84 18.18
CA ALA A 368 33.00 -22.92 16.73
C ALA A 368 34.22 -23.79 16.31
N THR A 369 35.38 -23.62 16.92
CA THR A 369 36.58 -24.41 16.60
C THR A 369 36.46 -25.90 16.96
N SER A 370 35.52 -26.26 17.83
CA SER A 370 35.21 -27.68 18.14
C SER A 370 34.39 -28.37 17.03
N CYS A 371 33.97 -27.64 15.99
CA CYS A 371 33.07 -28.10 14.94
C CYS A 371 33.73 -27.95 13.55
N PRO A 372 34.65 -28.85 13.15
CA PRO A 372 35.47 -28.69 11.93
C PRO A 372 34.66 -28.78 10.62
N GLN A 373 33.43 -29.30 10.65
CA GLN A 373 32.53 -29.40 9.50
C GLN A 373 31.59 -28.22 9.37
N LEU A 374 31.81 -27.12 10.12
CA LEU A 374 30.98 -25.96 10.13
C LEU A 374 30.96 -25.25 8.77
N VAL A 375 29.75 -25.09 8.20
CA VAL A 375 29.49 -24.44 6.92
C VAL A 375 28.78 -23.10 7.14
N SER A 376 27.92 -23.01 8.15
CA SER A 376 27.10 -21.83 8.44
C SER A 376 27.26 -21.42 9.90
N LEU A 377 27.61 -20.14 10.11
CA LEU A 377 27.75 -19.53 11.42
C LEU A 377 26.98 -18.20 11.48
N ASP A 378 25.96 -18.17 12.33
CA ASP A 378 25.25 -16.94 12.69
C ASP A 378 25.66 -16.52 14.11
N MET A 379 26.34 -15.39 14.20
CA MET A 379 26.76 -14.78 15.47
C MET A 379 26.30 -13.34 15.60
N ARG A 380 25.27 -12.95 14.85
CA ARG A 380 24.78 -11.58 14.87
C ARG A 380 24.45 -11.11 16.29
N ASN A 381 24.74 -9.83 16.53
CA ASN A 381 24.48 -9.18 17.81
C ASN A 381 25.22 -9.86 19.00
N CYS A 382 26.41 -10.42 18.74
CA CYS A 382 27.35 -10.89 19.74
C CYS A 382 28.47 -9.85 19.89
N SER A 383 28.25 -8.81 20.70
CA SER A 383 29.10 -7.61 20.78
C SER A 383 30.53 -7.84 21.27
N CYS A 384 30.83 -9.00 21.84
CA CYS A 384 32.14 -9.35 22.34
C CYS A 384 33.06 -9.99 21.29
N VAL A 385 32.53 -10.42 20.15
CA VAL A 385 33.29 -11.15 19.12
C VAL A 385 34.35 -10.26 18.50
N SER A 386 35.59 -10.81 18.37
CA SER A 386 36.77 -10.14 17.84
C SER A 386 37.32 -10.81 16.57
N ASP A 387 38.20 -10.12 15.86
CA ASP A 387 38.92 -10.68 14.70
C ASP A 387 39.83 -11.87 15.09
N GLU A 388 40.27 -11.95 16.33
CA GLU A 388 41.01 -13.11 16.87
C GLU A 388 40.16 -14.38 16.76
N THR A 389 38.91 -14.30 17.21
CA THR A 389 37.94 -15.41 17.11
C THR A 389 37.67 -15.80 15.67
N LEU A 390 37.48 -14.83 14.78
CA LEU A 390 37.25 -15.12 13.35
C LEU A 390 38.46 -15.75 12.69
N ARG A 391 39.68 -15.35 13.08
CA ARG A 391 40.94 -15.95 12.59
C ARG A 391 41.07 -17.41 12.99
N GLU A 392 40.77 -17.71 14.24
CA GLU A 392 40.76 -19.09 14.74
C GLU A 392 39.69 -19.94 14.06
N ILE A 393 38.50 -19.40 13.88
CA ILE A 393 37.41 -20.07 13.13
C ILE A 393 37.82 -20.35 11.69
N ALA A 394 38.43 -19.38 11.00
CA ALA A 394 38.91 -19.55 9.63
C ALA A 394 39.96 -20.68 9.49
N GLN A 395 40.78 -20.90 10.51
CA GLN A 395 41.78 -21.98 10.54
C GLN A 395 41.18 -23.37 10.81
N HIS A 396 40.16 -23.44 11.65
CA HIS A 396 39.58 -24.72 12.10
C HIS A 396 38.34 -25.14 11.30
N CYS A 397 37.63 -24.19 10.65
CA CYS A 397 36.44 -24.43 9.86
C CYS A 397 36.66 -24.08 8.39
N PRO A 398 37.45 -24.85 7.63
CA PRO A 398 37.86 -24.50 6.27
C PRO A 398 36.71 -24.46 5.27
N ASN A 399 35.57 -25.06 5.59
CA ASN A 399 34.39 -25.13 4.73
C ASN A 399 33.35 -24.04 5.03
N LEU A 400 33.68 -23.03 5.86
CA LEU A 400 32.74 -21.97 6.23
C LEU A 400 32.31 -21.16 4.98
N GLY A 401 31.03 -21.33 4.60
CA GLY A 401 30.39 -20.69 3.44
C GLY A 401 29.46 -19.54 3.80
N PHE A 402 28.82 -19.58 4.96
CA PHE A 402 27.92 -18.55 5.44
C PHE A 402 28.40 -17.97 6.77
N LEU A 403 28.52 -16.65 6.83
CA LEU A 403 28.86 -15.90 8.05
C LEU A 403 27.92 -14.71 8.20
N ASP A 404 27.12 -14.68 9.27
CA ASP A 404 26.42 -13.48 9.72
C ASP A 404 27.02 -12.99 11.04
N ALA A 405 27.72 -11.88 10.96
CA ALA A 405 28.34 -11.22 12.10
C ALA A 405 27.82 -9.78 12.27
N SER A 406 26.59 -9.55 11.85
CA SER A 406 25.90 -8.26 11.96
C SER A 406 25.81 -7.81 13.42
N TYR A 407 25.89 -6.50 13.64
CA TYR A 407 25.86 -5.88 14.99
C TYR A 407 27.01 -6.34 15.92
N CYS A 408 28.17 -6.68 15.35
CA CYS A 408 29.39 -7.01 16.08
C CYS A 408 30.43 -5.88 15.90
N PRO A 409 30.51 -4.93 16.82
CA PRO A 409 31.30 -3.69 16.62
C PRO A 409 32.82 -3.91 16.58
N ASN A 410 33.33 -4.99 17.17
CA ASN A 410 34.77 -5.27 17.31
C ASN A 410 35.35 -6.05 16.13
N ILE A 411 34.58 -6.32 15.09
CA ILE A 411 35.00 -7.05 13.90
C ILE A 411 35.46 -6.06 12.84
N SER A 412 36.72 -6.17 12.39
CA SER A 412 37.28 -5.41 11.28
C SER A 412 37.57 -6.25 10.04
N LEU A 413 37.75 -7.54 10.20
CA LEU A 413 38.16 -8.52 9.17
C LEU A 413 39.54 -8.26 8.54
N GLU A 414 40.29 -7.24 8.91
CA GLU A 414 41.54 -6.84 8.19
C GLU A 414 42.58 -7.97 8.13
N SER A 415 42.58 -8.88 9.09
CA SER A 415 43.52 -10.03 9.14
C SER A 415 42.84 -11.39 8.98
N VAL A 416 41.59 -11.43 8.59
CA VAL A 416 40.80 -12.67 8.46
C VAL A 416 40.63 -13.06 6.99
N ARG A 417 40.86 -14.34 6.67
CA ARG A 417 40.73 -14.86 5.30
C ARG A 417 39.78 -16.05 5.29
N LEU A 418 38.69 -15.93 4.56
CA LEU A 418 37.63 -16.93 4.45
C LEU A 418 37.40 -17.29 2.98
N PRO A 419 38.28 -18.08 2.36
CA PRO A 419 38.28 -18.31 0.91
C PRO A 419 37.03 -19.03 0.38
N MET A 420 36.39 -19.85 1.21
CA MET A 420 35.19 -20.62 0.83
C MET A 420 33.88 -19.88 1.11
N LEU A 421 33.96 -18.66 1.61
CA LEU A 421 32.77 -17.88 1.98
C LEU A 421 31.93 -17.53 0.75
N THR A 422 30.65 -17.87 0.79
CA THR A 422 29.66 -17.56 -0.24
C THR A 422 28.72 -16.41 0.18
N THR A 423 28.46 -16.31 1.49
CA THR A 423 27.56 -15.26 2.02
C THR A 423 28.19 -14.61 3.24
N LEU A 424 28.30 -13.29 3.21
CA LEU A 424 28.81 -12.46 4.30
C LEU A 424 27.84 -11.34 4.63
N ARG A 425 27.39 -11.29 5.90
CA ARG A 425 26.51 -10.24 6.42
C ARG A 425 27.17 -9.52 7.58
N LEU A 426 27.25 -8.20 7.48
CA LEU A 426 27.97 -7.32 8.40
C LEU A 426 27.18 -6.02 8.66
N HIS A 427 25.88 -6.15 8.97
CA HIS A 427 25.06 -4.98 9.25
C HIS A 427 25.52 -4.28 10.54
N SER A 428 25.63 -2.97 10.53
CA SER A 428 25.96 -2.16 11.71
C SER A 428 27.24 -2.59 12.43
N CYS A 429 28.28 -2.95 11.66
CA CYS A 429 29.59 -3.30 12.19
C CYS A 429 30.50 -2.06 12.19
N GLU A 430 30.75 -1.49 13.37
CA GLU A 430 31.54 -0.27 13.50
C GLU A 430 33.04 -0.46 13.19
N GLY A 431 33.54 -1.69 13.28
CA GLY A 431 34.97 -2.01 12.96
C GLY A 431 35.23 -2.13 11.45
N ILE A 432 34.21 -2.20 10.59
CA ILE A 432 34.41 -2.37 9.16
C ILE A 432 34.82 -1.05 8.51
N THR A 433 36.00 -1.08 7.87
CA THR A 433 36.62 0.05 7.20
C THR A 433 36.92 -0.28 5.72
N SER A 434 37.47 0.68 4.97
CA SER A 434 37.97 0.43 3.61
C SER A 434 39.14 -0.57 3.57
N ALA A 435 39.93 -0.69 4.63
CA ALA A 435 40.99 -1.69 4.73
C ALA A 435 40.43 -3.13 4.82
N SER A 436 39.22 -3.31 5.38
CA SER A 436 38.52 -4.60 5.42
C SER A 436 38.23 -5.15 4.03
N MET A 437 38.08 -4.28 3.02
CA MET A 437 37.79 -4.69 1.64
C MET A 437 38.90 -5.55 1.02
N ALA A 438 40.14 -5.31 1.42
CA ALA A 438 41.28 -6.12 0.97
C ALA A 438 41.19 -7.57 1.47
N ALA A 439 40.71 -7.79 2.68
CA ALA A 439 40.49 -9.11 3.22
C ALA A 439 39.29 -9.81 2.58
N ILE A 440 38.15 -9.08 2.40
CA ILE A 440 36.96 -9.59 1.73
C ILE A 440 37.26 -9.99 0.29
N ALA A 441 38.12 -9.26 -0.43
CA ALA A 441 38.55 -9.58 -1.80
C ALA A 441 39.23 -10.96 -1.93
N HIS A 442 39.74 -11.54 -0.85
CA HIS A 442 40.30 -12.90 -0.87
C HIS A 442 39.21 -14.00 -0.86
N SER A 443 37.94 -13.66 -0.60
CA SER A 443 36.82 -14.59 -0.64
C SER A 443 36.26 -14.72 -2.05
N SER A 444 37.02 -15.34 -2.95
CA SER A 444 36.70 -15.43 -4.40
C SER A 444 35.39 -16.21 -4.69
N MET A 445 34.86 -16.94 -3.71
CA MET A 445 33.61 -17.68 -3.82
C MET A 445 32.39 -16.86 -3.38
N LEU A 446 32.59 -15.60 -2.95
CA LEU A 446 31.53 -14.77 -2.38
C LEU A 446 30.45 -14.43 -3.43
N GLU A 447 29.21 -14.73 -3.09
CA GLU A 447 28.02 -14.52 -3.90
C GLU A 447 27.14 -13.40 -3.32
N ILE A 448 27.06 -13.31 -1.97
CA ILE A 448 26.22 -12.33 -1.28
C ILE A 448 27.07 -11.54 -0.28
N LEU A 449 27.06 -10.23 -0.38
CA LEU A 449 27.74 -9.31 0.55
C LEU A 449 26.77 -8.22 1.02
N GLU A 450 26.53 -8.17 2.31
CA GLU A 450 25.66 -7.15 2.94
C GLU A 450 26.46 -6.34 3.97
N LEU A 451 26.59 -5.02 3.75
CA LEU A 451 27.39 -4.08 4.54
C LEU A 451 26.56 -2.87 5.00
N ASP A 452 25.32 -3.09 5.41
CA ASP A 452 24.44 -1.99 5.79
C ASP A 452 24.91 -1.29 7.07
N ASN A 453 24.74 0.02 7.11
CA ASN A 453 25.04 0.88 8.25
C ASN A 453 26.47 0.70 8.82
N CYS A 454 27.44 0.42 7.95
CA CYS A 454 28.87 0.39 8.33
C CYS A 454 29.40 1.83 8.36
N GLY A 455 29.32 2.47 9.52
CA GLY A 455 29.55 3.91 9.69
C GLY A 455 30.99 4.40 9.46
N LEU A 456 32.00 3.53 9.42
CA LEU A 456 33.40 3.88 9.14
C LEU A 456 33.87 3.52 7.73
N LEU A 457 33.00 2.93 6.92
CA LEU A 457 33.30 2.53 5.55
C LEU A 457 33.33 3.78 4.66
N THR A 458 34.50 4.15 4.15
CA THR A 458 34.69 5.33 3.28
C THR A 458 34.80 4.98 1.80
N SER A 459 35.32 3.80 1.46
CA SER A 459 35.39 3.32 0.09
C SER A 459 35.22 1.80 0.02
N VAL A 460 34.59 1.34 -1.03
CA VAL A 460 34.49 -0.08 -1.37
C VAL A 460 35.12 -0.30 -2.72
N SER A 461 36.18 -1.13 -2.76
CA SER A 461 36.81 -1.54 -4.01
C SER A 461 37.01 -3.06 -4.01
N LEU A 462 36.21 -3.73 -4.84
CA LEU A 462 36.16 -5.19 -4.86
C LEU A 462 36.20 -5.72 -6.30
N ASP A 463 37.02 -6.76 -6.51
CA ASP A 463 37.02 -7.57 -7.74
C ASP A 463 36.63 -9.01 -7.35
N LEU A 464 35.34 -9.32 -7.43
CA LEU A 464 34.75 -10.58 -6.99
C LEU A 464 33.90 -11.17 -8.13
N PRO A 465 34.45 -12.08 -8.94
CA PRO A 465 33.81 -12.55 -10.17
C PRO A 465 32.49 -13.31 -9.94
N ARG A 466 32.28 -13.90 -8.75
CA ARG A 466 31.09 -14.64 -8.39
C ARG A 466 30.04 -13.84 -7.61
N LEU A 467 30.35 -12.61 -7.25
CA LEU A 467 29.45 -11.76 -6.51
C LEU A 467 28.17 -11.51 -7.32
N GLN A 468 27.04 -11.93 -6.76
CA GLN A 468 25.70 -11.81 -7.36
C GLN A 468 24.91 -10.67 -6.73
N ASN A 469 25.04 -10.53 -5.40
CA ASN A 469 24.26 -9.56 -4.65
C ASN A 469 25.18 -8.75 -3.73
N ILE A 470 25.07 -7.43 -3.79
CA ILE A 470 25.70 -6.53 -2.83
C ILE A 470 24.68 -5.53 -2.28
N ARG A 471 24.77 -5.28 -0.96
CA ARG A 471 23.91 -4.35 -0.26
C ARG A 471 24.72 -3.39 0.60
N LEU A 472 24.49 -2.09 0.42
CA LEU A 472 25.21 -0.96 1.03
C LEU A 472 24.20 0.13 1.40
N VAL A 473 23.40 -0.10 2.44
CA VAL A 473 22.33 0.82 2.85
C VAL A 473 22.77 1.57 4.12
N TYR A 474 22.53 2.88 4.18
CA TYR A 474 22.93 3.76 5.30
C TYR A 474 24.44 3.83 5.58
N CYS A 475 25.32 3.57 4.60
CA CYS A 475 26.75 3.76 4.75
C CYS A 475 27.13 5.24 4.58
N ARG A 476 26.87 6.05 5.63
CA ARG A 476 26.88 7.52 5.56
C ARG A 476 28.24 8.15 5.24
N LYS A 477 29.35 7.43 5.39
CA LYS A 477 30.72 7.91 5.06
C LYS A 477 31.24 7.32 3.75
N LEU A 478 30.48 6.48 3.07
CA LEU A 478 30.89 5.87 1.81
C LEU A 478 30.95 6.94 0.72
N ALA A 479 32.14 7.23 0.22
CA ALA A 479 32.39 8.23 -0.82
C ALA A 479 32.65 7.62 -2.19
N ASP A 480 33.28 6.44 -2.25
CA ASP A 480 33.70 5.79 -3.49
C ASP A 480 33.26 4.32 -3.52
N LEU A 481 32.59 3.92 -4.59
CA LEU A 481 32.16 2.53 -4.85
C LEU A 481 32.77 2.08 -6.19
N ASN A 482 33.67 1.09 -6.13
CA ASN A 482 34.26 0.47 -7.30
C ASN A 482 34.07 -1.05 -7.26
N LEU A 483 33.23 -1.56 -8.13
CA LEU A 483 32.85 -2.98 -8.17
C LEU A 483 33.18 -3.57 -9.54
N ARG A 484 33.96 -4.62 -9.53
CA ARG A 484 34.16 -5.48 -10.69
C ARG A 484 33.64 -6.88 -10.36
N ALA A 485 32.42 -7.15 -10.83
CA ALA A 485 31.72 -8.39 -10.53
C ALA A 485 30.92 -8.86 -11.74
N ILE A 486 31.48 -9.78 -12.48
CA ILE A 486 30.92 -10.25 -13.77
C ILE A 486 29.54 -10.84 -13.59
N SER A 487 29.31 -11.56 -12.48
CA SER A 487 28.05 -12.23 -12.16
C SER A 487 27.04 -11.39 -11.36
N LEU A 488 27.33 -10.10 -11.14
CA LEU A 488 26.48 -9.23 -10.34
C LEU A 488 25.09 -9.10 -10.96
N SER A 489 24.08 -9.52 -10.23
CA SER A 489 22.68 -9.51 -10.65
C SER A 489 21.85 -8.48 -9.88
N SER A 490 22.24 -8.17 -8.63
CA SER A 490 21.53 -7.23 -7.78
C SER A 490 22.51 -6.36 -7.00
N ILE A 491 22.25 -5.07 -7.00
CA ILE A 491 22.96 -4.10 -6.18
C ILE A 491 21.95 -3.16 -5.52
N GLN A 492 22.06 -2.98 -4.21
CA GLN A 492 21.27 -2.05 -3.45
C GLN A 492 22.16 -1.06 -2.73
N VAL A 493 22.13 0.20 -3.15
CA VAL A 493 22.84 1.31 -2.53
C VAL A 493 21.82 2.41 -2.26
N SER A 494 21.61 2.74 -0.99
CA SER A 494 20.68 3.79 -0.62
C SER A 494 21.09 4.48 0.68
N ASN A 495 20.71 5.75 0.79
CA ASN A 495 21.01 6.57 1.98
C ASN A 495 22.53 6.70 2.29
N CYS A 496 23.37 6.78 1.24
CA CYS A 496 24.82 7.00 1.33
C CYS A 496 25.14 8.45 0.95
N SER A 497 24.83 9.39 1.86
CA SER A 497 24.78 10.84 1.60
C SER A 497 26.08 11.50 1.10
N VAL A 498 27.23 10.85 1.21
CA VAL A 498 28.52 11.38 0.73
C VAL A 498 29.10 10.57 -0.43
N LEU A 499 28.29 9.73 -1.08
CA LEU A 499 28.74 8.91 -2.20
C LEU A 499 28.91 9.76 -3.46
N HIS A 500 30.17 10.02 -3.83
CA HIS A 500 30.51 10.89 -4.97
C HIS A 500 30.75 10.12 -6.27
N ARG A 501 31.35 8.92 -6.17
CA ARG A 501 31.78 8.15 -7.35
C ARG A 501 31.31 6.72 -7.29
N ILE A 502 30.74 6.27 -8.38
CA ILE A 502 30.34 4.88 -8.59
C ILE A 502 30.94 4.36 -9.88
N ASN A 503 31.65 3.24 -9.81
CA ASN A 503 32.18 2.50 -10.95
C ASN A 503 31.74 1.03 -10.82
N ILE A 504 30.96 0.54 -11.79
CA ILE A 504 30.46 -0.82 -11.78
C ILE A 504 30.76 -1.49 -13.12
N THR A 505 31.37 -2.67 -13.06
CA THR A 505 31.59 -3.54 -14.22
C THR A 505 30.87 -4.87 -13.98
N SER A 506 29.86 -5.17 -14.80
CA SER A 506 29.07 -6.42 -14.71
C SER A 506 28.54 -6.83 -16.08
N ASN A 507 28.47 -8.14 -16.32
CA ASN A 507 27.82 -8.68 -17.53
C ASN A 507 26.39 -9.19 -17.26
N SER A 508 25.98 -9.35 -16.00
CA SER A 508 24.71 -9.99 -15.60
C SER A 508 23.70 -9.02 -15.00
N LEU A 509 24.14 -7.83 -14.61
CA LEU A 509 23.27 -6.82 -13.99
C LEU A 509 22.24 -6.34 -15.00
N GLN A 510 20.96 -6.51 -14.67
CA GLN A 510 19.81 -6.10 -15.48
C GLN A 510 19.14 -4.84 -14.96
N LYS A 511 19.15 -4.65 -13.64
CA LYS A 511 18.52 -3.50 -12.98
C LYS A 511 19.50 -2.86 -12.00
N LEU A 512 19.54 -1.53 -12.00
CA LEU A 512 20.35 -0.72 -11.09
C LEU A 512 19.49 0.37 -10.48
N ALA A 513 19.33 0.35 -9.16
CA ALA A 513 18.63 1.37 -8.41
C ALA A 513 19.60 2.05 -7.43
N LEU A 514 19.81 3.35 -7.61
CA LEU A 514 20.74 4.19 -6.85
C LEU A 514 20.03 5.47 -6.37
N GLN A 515 18.83 5.33 -5.87
CA GLN A 515 18.02 6.47 -5.44
C GLN A 515 18.62 7.20 -4.24
N LYS A 516 18.36 8.52 -4.13
CA LYS A 516 18.73 9.34 -2.96
C LYS A 516 20.22 9.36 -2.66
N GLN A 517 21.03 9.54 -3.70
CA GLN A 517 22.47 9.73 -3.57
C GLN A 517 22.80 11.21 -3.83
N ASP A 518 22.56 12.08 -2.83
CA ASP A 518 22.58 13.53 -2.95
C ASP A 518 23.95 14.07 -3.45
N SER A 519 25.04 13.40 -3.12
CA SER A 519 26.40 13.80 -3.49
C SER A 519 26.94 13.11 -4.74
N LEU A 520 26.19 12.27 -5.42
CA LEU A 520 26.66 11.49 -6.57
C LEU A 520 26.93 12.41 -7.76
N THR A 521 28.22 12.54 -8.13
CA THR A 521 28.66 13.39 -9.26
C THR A 521 29.19 12.59 -10.44
N THR A 522 29.79 11.45 -10.18
CA THR A 522 30.49 10.64 -11.17
C THR A 522 29.98 9.21 -11.21
N LEU A 523 29.48 8.81 -12.36
CA LEU A 523 28.98 7.46 -12.63
C LEU A 523 29.74 6.87 -13.81
N ALA A 524 30.33 5.68 -13.65
CA ALA A 524 30.96 4.92 -14.71
C ALA A 524 30.40 3.49 -14.69
N LEU A 525 29.77 3.09 -15.75
CA LEU A 525 29.14 1.77 -15.86
C LEU A 525 29.69 1.04 -17.08
N GLN A 526 30.02 -0.24 -16.90
CA GLN A 526 30.36 -1.19 -17.95
C GLN A 526 29.47 -2.42 -17.77
N CYS A 527 28.19 -2.27 -18.11
CA CYS A 527 27.13 -3.24 -17.78
C CYS A 527 26.40 -3.68 -19.05
N GLN A 528 26.87 -4.76 -19.66
CA GLN A 528 26.42 -5.20 -21.00
C GLN A 528 24.95 -5.64 -21.05
N SER A 529 24.37 -6.13 -19.93
CA SER A 529 22.99 -6.63 -19.84
C SER A 529 22.02 -5.67 -19.13
N LEU A 530 22.47 -4.47 -18.78
CA LEU A 530 21.68 -3.51 -18.01
C LEU A 530 20.52 -2.98 -18.84
N GLN A 531 19.30 -3.15 -18.33
CA GLN A 531 18.06 -2.76 -19.01
C GLN A 531 17.32 -1.63 -18.30
N GLU A 532 17.40 -1.57 -16.97
CA GLU A 532 16.68 -0.58 -16.19
C GLU A 532 17.62 0.10 -15.20
N VAL A 533 17.56 1.43 -15.17
CA VAL A 533 18.34 2.27 -14.25
C VAL A 533 17.42 3.29 -13.59
N ASP A 534 17.52 3.40 -12.28
CA ASP A 534 16.83 4.40 -11.48
C ASP A 534 17.84 5.17 -10.62
N LEU A 535 17.97 6.44 -10.92
CA LEU A 535 18.85 7.42 -10.27
C LEU A 535 18.04 8.58 -9.68
N SER A 536 16.78 8.35 -9.34
CA SER A 536 15.90 9.36 -8.80
C SER A 536 16.49 10.03 -7.54
N GLU A 537 16.28 11.32 -7.39
CA GLU A 537 16.74 12.12 -6.25
C GLU A 537 18.28 12.12 -6.07
N CYS A 538 19.03 12.04 -7.18
CA CYS A 538 20.49 12.22 -7.19
C CYS A 538 20.82 13.68 -7.54
N GLU A 539 20.69 14.59 -6.57
CA GLU A 539 20.69 16.05 -6.76
C GLU A 539 21.97 16.59 -7.42
N SER A 540 23.14 16.03 -7.10
CA SER A 540 24.45 16.48 -7.60
C SER A 540 24.84 15.86 -8.94
N LEU A 541 24.00 15.01 -9.53
CA LEU A 541 24.30 14.32 -10.77
C LEU A 541 24.37 15.30 -11.95
N THR A 542 25.51 15.34 -12.65
CA THR A 542 25.76 16.31 -13.73
C THR A 542 25.42 15.75 -15.11
N ASN A 543 25.43 16.63 -16.12
CA ASN A 543 25.12 16.28 -17.51
C ASN A 543 26.05 15.17 -18.10
N SER A 544 27.19 14.87 -17.45
CA SER A 544 28.06 13.76 -17.85
C SER A 544 27.41 12.38 -17.79
N VAL A 545 26.31 12.25 -17.06
CA VAL A 545 25.50 11.01 -17.00
C VAL A 545 24.96 10.64 -18.39
N CYS A 546 24.72 11.62 -19.26
CA CYS A 546 24.19 11.39 -20.59
C CYS A 546 25.16 10.56 -21.46
N ASP A 547 26.49 10.78 -21.30
CA ASP A 547 27.51 10.02 -22.04
C ASP A 547 27.57 8.55 -21.61
N VAL A 548 27.26 8.26 -20.33
CA VAL A 548 27.26 6.88 -19.79
C VAL A 548 26.16 6.04 -20.41
N PHE A 549 24.99 6.66 -20.67
CA PHE A 549 23.79 5.98 -21.16
C PHE A 549 23.52 6.19 -22.66
N SER A 550 24.39 6.93 -23.36
CA SER A 550 24.32 7.06 -24.81
C SER A 550 25.01 5.90 -25.52
N ASP A 551 24.76 5.75 -26.82
CA ASP A 551 25.44 4.78 -27.68
C ASP A 551 26.94 5.02 -27.66
N GLY A 552 27.73 3.96 -27.42
CA GLY A 552 29.17 4.03 -27.15
C GLY A 552 29.54 4.15 -25.70
N GLY A 553 28.56 4.35 -24.78
CA GLY A 553 28.70 4.20 -23.34
C GLY A 553 28.73 2.74 -22.89
N GLY A 554 28.71 2.53 -21.57
CA GLY A 554 28.90 1.20 -20.99
C GLY A 554 27.64 0.34 -20.91
N CYS A 555 26.46 0.80 -21.39
CA CYS A 555 25.15 0.15 -21.16
C CYS A 555 24.37 -0.01 -22.48
N PRO A 556 24.82 -0.85 -23.42
CA PRO A 556 24.22 -0.93 -24.77
C PRO A 556 22.80 -1.50 -24.84
N MET A 557 22.32 -2.15 -23.77
CA MET A 557 20.99 -2.79 -23.71
C MET A 557 19.97 -1.99 -22.89
N LEU A 558 20.30 -0.75 -22.50
CA LEU A 558 19.45 0.05 -21.62
C LEU A 558 18.13 0.41 -22.29
N LYS A 559 17.01 0.06 -21.63
CA LYS A 559 15.64 0.32 -22.10
C LYS A 559 14.94 1.40 -21.30
N SER A 560 15.16 1.45 -20.00
CA SER A 560 14.47 2.39 -19.10
C SER A 560 15.49 3.13 -18.24
N LEU A 561 15.42 4.46 -18.26
CA LEU A 561 16.25 5.36 -17.47
C LEU A 561 15.36 6.34 -16.72
N VAL A 562 15.48 6.37 -15.38
CA VAL A 562 14.80 7.30 -14.50
C VAL A 562 15.84 8.20 -13.83
N LEU A 563 15.68 9.50 -14.00
CA LEU A 563 16.54 10.56 -13.49
C LEU A 563 15.69 11.64 -12.76
N ASP A 564 14.59 11.23 -12.16
CA ASP A 564 13.64 12.18 -11.55
C ASP A 564 14.28 12.94 -10.39
N ASN A 565 13.96 14.22 -10.27
CA ASN A 565 14.49 15.13 -9.23
C ASN A 565 16.02 15.23 -9.19
N CYS A 566 16.71 15.12 -10.34
CA CYS A 566 18.14 15.39 -10.46
C CYS A 566 18.35 16.89 -10.73
N GLU A 567 18.50 17.69 -9.66
CA GLU A 567 18.45 19.16 -9.74
C GLU A 567 19.66 19.82 -10.45
N SER A 568 20.79 19.11 -10.59
CA SER A 568 22.00 19.65 -11.27
C SER A 568 22.03 19.38 -12.78
N LEU A 569 21.04 18.71 -13.34
CA LEU A 569 20.94 18.50 -14.78
C LEU A 569 20.44 19.77 -15.47
N THR A 570 21.25 20.34 -16.33
CA THR A 570 20.93 21.61 -17.02
C THR A 570 20.76 21.47 -18.53
N SER A 571 21.60 20.62 -19.16
CA SER A 571 21.57 20.33 -20.59
C SER A 571 21.61 18.82 -20.79
N VAL A 572 20.50 18.26 -21.19
CA VAL A 572 20.35 16.81 -21.35
C VAL A 572 20.41 16.45 -22.82
N ARG A 573 21.38 15.58 -23.18
CA ARG A 573 21.56 15.08 -24.55
C ARG A 573 21.73 13.57 -24.53
N PHE A 574 20.76 12.85 -25.10
CA PHE A 574 20.84 11.41 -25.26
C PHE A 574 20.87 11.00 -26.74
N ILE A 575 21.80 10.11 -27.06
CA ILE A 575 21.89 9.42 -28.35
C ILE A 575 21.85 7.93 -28.05
N SER A 576 20.71 7.29 -28.19
CA SER A 576 20.55 5.88 -27.83
C SER A 576 19.60 5.15 -28.77
N THR A 577 20.07 4.02 -29.30
CA THR A 577 19.25 3.12 -30.14
C THR A 577 18.49 2.08 -29.32
N SER A 578 18.82 1.89 -28.04
CA SER A 578 18.19 0.91 -27.14
C SER A 578 17.12 1.48 -26.20
N LEU A 579 17.18 2.80 -25.92
CA LEU A 579 16.31 3.44 -24.93
C LEU A 579 14.85 3.49 -25.39
N ILE A 580 13.94 3.01 -24.53
CA ILE A 580 12.49 2.95 -24.75
C ILE A 580 11.76 3.95 -23.85
N SER A 581 12.20 4.11 -22.60
CA SER A 581 11.58 4.98 -21.61
C SER A 581 12.60 5.88 -20.94
N LEU A 582 12.33 7.18 -20.88
CA LEU A 582 13.13 8.19 -20.19
C LEU A 582 12.24 9.01 -19.26
N SER A 583 12.63 9.09 -17.99
CA SER A 583 11.99 9.96 -17.01
C SER A 583 12.98 10.96 -16.45
N LEU A 584 12.61 12.23 -16.47
CA LEU A 584 13.34 13.40 -16.00
C LEU A 584 12.43 14.30 -15.16
N GLY A 585 11.40 13.69 -14.55
CA GLY A 585 10.40 14.43 -13.75
C GLY A 585 11.07 15.20 -12.60
N GLY A 586 10.66 16.46 -12.39
CA GLY A 586 11.23 17.29 -11.32
C GLY A 586 12.67 17.78 -11.54
N CYS A 587 13.26 17.56 -12.69
CA CYS A 587 14.58 18.13 -13.04
C CYS A 587 14.49 19.62 -13.39
N ARG A 588 14.32 20.44 -12.36
CA ARG A 588 13.96 21.87 -12.49
C ARG A 588 14.95 22.71 -13.27
N ALA A 589 16.24 22.37 -13.24
CA ALA A 589 17.31 23.15 -13.89
C ALA A 589 17.49 22.87 -15.38
N ILE A 590 16.75 21.93 -15.96
CA ILE A 590 16.87 21.62 -17.39
C ILE A 590 16.39 22.81 -18.23
N THR A 591 17.31 23.32 -19.08
CA THR A 591 17.02 24.39 -20.04
C THR A 591 17.05 23.89 -21.48
N THR A 592 17.85 22.88 -21.79
CA THR A 592 18.00 22.32 -23.13
C THR A 592 17.89 20.79 -23.11
N LEU A 593 17.14 20.28 -24.09
CA LEU A 593 16.89 18.85 -24.26
C LEU A 593 17.10 18.44 -25.72
N GLU A 594 18.02 17.49 -25.97
CA GLU A 594 18.27 16.90 -27.27
C GLU A 594 18.18 15.37 -27.19
N LEU A 595 17.15 14.79 -27.82
CA LEU A 595 16.94 13.35 -27.82
C LEU A 595 17.05 12.78 -29.22
N THR A 596 18.12 12.01 -29.47
CA THR A 596 18.30 11.24 -30.68
C THR A 596 18.13 9.75 -30.40
N CYS A 597 16.91 9.36 -30.05
CA CYS A 597 16.55 8.02 -29.57
C CYS A 597 15.40 7.47 -30.43
N PRO A 598 15.66 6.76 -31.54
CA PRO A 598 14.62 6.35 -32.49
C PRO A 598 13.58 5.39 -31.92
N ASN A 599 13.95 4.59 -30.93
CA ASN A 599 13.08 3.59 -30.28
C ASN A 599 12.42 4.08 -29.00
N LEU A 600 12.54 5.39 -28.70
CA LEU A 600 11.99 5.99 -27.49
C LEU A 600 10.46 6.06 -27.60
N GLU A 601 9.74 5.38 -26.71
CA GLU A 601 8.29 5.33 -26.68
C GLU A 601 7.68 6.24 -25.62
N LYS A 602 8.37 6.41 -24.48
CA LYS A 602 7.85 7.17 -23.35
C LYS A 602 8.86 8.18 -22.82
N VAL A 603 8.43 9.42 -22.64
CA VAL A 603 9.21 10.52 -22.05
C VAL A 603 8.39 11.22 -20.98
N ILE A 604 8.99 11.41 -19.80
CA ILE A 604 8.41 12.18 -18.69
C ILE A 604 9.33 13.34 -18.36
N LEU A 605 8.80 14.55 -18.36
CA LEU A 605 9.48 15.81 -18.09
C LEU A 605 8.66 16.69 -17.16
N ASP A 606 7.77 16.08 -16.39
CA ASP A 606 6.89 16.76 -15.44
C ASP A 606 7.72 17.56 -14.42
N GLY A 607 7.41 18.86 -14.24
CA GLY A 607 8.11 19.71 -13.29
C GLY A 607 9.51 20.21 -13.74
N CYS A 608 9.79 20.26 -15.05
CA CYS A 608 11.01 20.89 -15.58
C CYS A 608 10.82 22.41 -15.71
N ASP A 609 10.95 23.13 -14.58
CA ASP A 609 10.58 24.54 -14.41
C ASP A 609 11.29 25.52 -15.37
N HIS A 610 12.52 25.19 -15.84
CA HIS A 610 13.34 26.07 -16.66
C HIS A 610 13.36 25.71 -18.14
N LEU A 611 12.60 24.71 -18.56
CA LEU A 611 12.51 24.31 -19.95
C LEU A 611 11.67 25.33 -20.74
N GLU A 612 12.28 26.09 -21.65
CA GLU A 612 11.63 27.14 -22.43
C GLU A 612 11.13 26.66 -23.78
N ASN A 613 11.91 25.81 -24.44
CA ASN A 613 11.64 25.33 -25.78
C ASN A 613 11.85 23.80 -25.84
N ALA A 614 10.91 23.10 -26.45
CA ALA A 614 11.03 21.66 -26.62
C ALA A 614 10.64 21.22 -28.03
N SER A 615 11.45 20.34 -28.61
CA SER A 615 11.20 19.74 -29.91
C SER A 615 11.39 18.23 -29.86
N PHE A 616 10.36 17.50 -30.24
CA PHE A 616 10.38 16.05 -30.26
C PHE A 616 10.06 15.52 -31.65
N CYS A 617 11.03 14.86 -32.24
CA CYS A 617 10.90 14.23 -33.55
C CYS A 617 11.27 12.73 -33.55
N PRO A 618 11.18 11.97 -32.43
CA PRO A 618 11.47 10.54 -32.45
C PRO A 618 10.31 9.78 -33.09
N VAL A 619 10.65 8.90 -34.00
CA VAL A 619 9.65 8.13 -34.77
C VAL A 619 8.79 7.22 -33.89
N GLY A 620 9.34 6.73 -32.79
CA GLY A 620 8.71 5.74 -31.88
C GLY A 620 7.84 6.32 -30.77
N LEU A 621 7.87 7.63 -30.52
CA LEU A 621 7.26 8.23 -29.33
C LEU A 621 5.74 8.04 -29.26
N ARG A 622 5.27 7.43 -28.19
CA ARG A 622 3.86 7.10 -27.90
C ARG A 622 3.25 7.92 -26.79
N SER A 623 4.06 8.27 -25.77
CA SER A 623 3.61 9.00 -24.60
C SER A 623 4.63 10.05 -24.19
N LEU A 624 4.15 11.29 -24.02
CA LEU A 624 4.94 12.42 -23.57
C LEU A 624 4.21 13.16 -22.45
N ASN A 625 4.89 13.31 -21.31
CA ASN A 625 4.41 14.14 -20.23
C ASN A 625 5.36 15.34 -20.04
N LEU A 626 4.83 16.53 -20.24
CA LEU A 626 5.47 17.83 -20.04
C LEU A 626 4.73 18.63 -18.95
N GLY A 627 4.04 17.96 -18.02
CA GLY A 627 3.27 18.64 -16.99
C GLY A 627 4.12 19.59 -16.16
N ILE A 628 3.52 20.67 -15.68
CA ILE A 628 4.13 21.64 -14.77
C ILE A 628 5.49 22.17 -15.29
N CYS A 629 5.53 22.57 -16.57
CA CYS A 629 6.65 23.28 -17.18
C CYS A 629 6.25 24.75 -17.45
N PRO A 630 6.27 25.63 -16.43
CA PRO A 630 5.65 26.97 -16.50
C PRO A 630 6.35 27.91 -17.48
N LYS A 631 7.64 27.70 -17.79
CA LYS A 631 8.41 28.51 -18.73
C LYS A 631 8.40 27.98 -20.16
N LEU A 632 7.77 26.85 -20.41
CA LEU A 632 7.66 26.30 -21.75
C LEU A 632 6.81 27.21 -22.63
N ASN A 633 7.46 27.90 -23.61
CA ASN A 633 6.82 28.85 -24.50
C ASN A 633 6.50 28.21 -25.85
N THR A 634 7.44 27.43 -26.39
CA THR A 634 7.30 26.83 -27.72
C THR A 634 7.45 25.32 -27.65
N LEU A 635 6.52 24.62 -28.29
CA LEU A 635 6.51 23.15 -28.34
C LEU A 635 6.29 22.68 -29.78
N ARG A 636 7.23 21.86 -30.26
CA ARG A 636 7.10 21.23 -31.59
C ARG A 636 7.17 19.71 -31.42
N ILE A 637 6.16 18.99 -31.89
CA ILE A 637 6.12 17.54 -31.86
C ILE A 637 5.75 17.01 -33.23
N GLU A 638 6.64 16.15 -33.78
CA GLU A 638 6.39 15.37 -34.99
C GLU A 638 6.52 13.87 -34.63
N ALA A 639 5.46 13.26 -34.08
CA ALA A 639 5.46 11.89 -33.58
C ALA A 639 4.26 11.11 -34.12
N MET A 640 4.50 10.32 -35.17
CA MET A 640 3.45 9.58 -35.87
C MET A 640 2.76 8.49 -35.05
N LEU A 641 3.40 8.01 -33.96
CA LEU A 641 2.89 6.96 -33.07
C LEU A 641 2.39 7.49 -31.73
N MET A 642 2.38 8.80 -31.54
CA MET A 642 1.95 9.43 -30.29
C MET A 642 0.49 9.11 -29.99
N VAL A 643 0.23 8.63 -28.77
CA VAL A 643 -1.10 8.26 -28.27
C VAL A 643 -1.55 9.19 -27.15
N SER A 644 -0.63 9.56 -26.25
CA SER A 644 -0.94 10.38 -25.07
C SER A 644 0.04 11.55 -24.94
N LEU A 645 -0.50 12.75 -24.72
CA LEU A 645 0.27 13.97 -24.50
C LEU A 645 -0.31 14.72 -23.29
N GLU A 646 0.53 14.95 -22.27
CA GLU A 646 0.22 15.72 -21.07
C GLU A 646 1.00 17.03 -21.07
N LEU A 647 0.28 18.16 -21.05
CA LEU A 647 0.81 19.53 -21.02
C LEU A 647 0.28 20.30 -19.81
N LYS A 648 -0.28 19.60 -18.84
CA LYS A 648 -0.93 20.17 -17.66
C LYS A 648 -0.01 21.15 -16.93
N GLY A 649 -0.43 22.42 -16.77
CA GLY A 649 0.33 23.43 -16.02
C GLY A 649 1.42 24.14 -16.82
N CYS A 650 1.49 23.96 -18.14
CA CYS A 650 2.37 24.73 -19.03
C CYS A 650 1.76 26.12 -19.30
N GLY A 651 1.73 26.96 -18.25
CA GLY A 651 1.08 28.29 -18.32
C GLY A 651 1.71 29.24 -19.33
N GLY A 652 2.99 29.09 -19.66
CA GLY A 652 3.71 29.89 -20.65
C GLY A 652 3.51 29.47 -22.11
N LEU A 653 2.90 28.34 -22.39
CA LEU A 653 2.82 27.75 -23.73
C LEU A 653 1.91 28.56 -24.63
N SER A 654 2.53 29.34 -25.54
CA SER A 654 1.87 30.17 -26.50
C SER A 654 1.92 29.63 -27.93
N GLU A 655 2.93 28.85 -28.26
CA GLU A 655 3.13 28.26 -29.58
C GLU A 655 3.28 26.72 -29.48
N ALA A 656 2.26 26.01 -29.92
CA ALA A 656 2.26 24.57 -30.02
C ALA A 656 2.05 24.10 -31.47
N SER A 657 3.02 23.38 -32.01
CA SER A 657 2.92 22.73 -33.31
C SER A 657 2.95 21.20 -33.12
N LEU A 658 1.79 20.60 -33.19
CA LEU A 658 1.63 19.15 -33.00
C LEU A 658 1.31 18.48 -34.34
N ASN A 659 2.05 17.43 -34.69
CA ASN A 659 1.74 16.57 -35.83
C ASN A 659 1.74 15.12 -35.32
N CYS A 660 0.63 14.72 -34.69
CA CYS A 660 0.47 13.43 -34.01
C CYS A 660 -0.84 12.77 -34.45
N PRO A 661 -0.92 12.17 -35.64
CA PRO A 661 -2.18 11.70 -36.24
C PRO A 661 -2.86 10.56 -35.43
N LEU A 662 -2.13 9.85 -34.57
CA LEU A 662 -2.66 8.79 -33.70
C LEU A 662 -2.94 9.25 -32.27
N LEU A 663 -2.83 10.54 -31.98
CA LEU A 663 -3.07 11.07 -30.63
C LEU A 663 -4.54 10.85 -30.22
N THR A 664 -4.75 10.15 -29.12
CA THR A 664 -6.08 9.88 -28.56
C THR A 664 -6.37 10.67 -27.31
N SER A 665 -5.33 11.06 -26.54
CA SER A 665 -5.49 11.79 -25.28
C SER A 665 -4.58 13.01 -25.23
N LEU A 666 -5.18 14.18 -25.00
CA LEU A 666 -4.48 15.45 -24.79
C LEU A 666 -5.01 16.11 -23.51
N ASP A 667 -4.11 16.29 -22.52
CA ASP A 667 -4.36 17.12 -21.34
C ASP A 667 -3.55 18.42 -21.45
N ALA A 668 -4.23 19.52 -21.69
CA ALA A 668 -3.65 20.86 -21.70
C ALA A 668 -4.23 21.74 -20.56
N SER A 669 -4.58 21.11 -19.43
CA SER A 669 -5.10 21.82 -18.26
C SER A 669 -4.13 22.89 -17.78
N PHE A 670 -4.65 24.06 -17.37
CA PHE A 670 -3.85 25.18 -16.86
C PHE A 670 -2.85 25.80 -17.86
N CYS A 671 -3.03 25.57 -19.15
CA CYS A 671 -2.27 26.25 -20.21
C CYS A 671 -2.87 27.63 -20.50
N SER A 672 -2.52 28.63 -19.68
CA SER A 672 -3.19 29.95 -19.71
C SER A 672 -2.95 30.77 -20.96
N GLN A 673 -1.85 30.50 -21.69
CA GLN A 673 -1.49 31.20 -22.93
C GLN A 673 -1.86 30.44 -24.20
N LEU A 674 -2.46 29.23 -24.06
CA LEU A 674 -2.87 28.43 -25.22
C LEU A 674 -4.00 29.09 -25.98
N THR A 675 -3.77 29.45 -27.25
CA THR A 675 -4.70 30.23 -28.07
C THR A 675 -5.66 29.37 -28.91
N ASP A 676 -6.72 30.00 -29.43
CA ASP A 676 -7.65 29.39 -30.37
C ASP A 676 -6.96 28.86 -31.65
N ASP A 677 -5.95 29.60 -32.16
CA ASP A 677 -5.17 29.21 -33.33
C ASP A 677 -4.38 27.92 -33.06
N CYS A 678 -3.74 27.80 -31.88
CA CYS A 678 -3.03 26.60 -31.47
C CYS A 678 -3.98 25.40 -31.37
N LEU A 679 -5.15 25.56 -30.76
CA LEU A 679 -6.16 24.52 -30.66
C LEU A 679 -6.66 24.09 -32.04
N SER A 680 -6.92 25.07 -32.94
CA SER A 680 -7.39 24.78 -34.30
C SER A 680 -6.34 24.06 -35.15
N ALA A 681 -5.07 24.41 -34.98
CA ALA A 681 -3.97 23.68 -35.62
C ALA A 681 -3.84 22.25 -35.09
N THR A 682 -3.95 22.07 -33.78
CA THR A 682 -3.84 20.76 -33.09
C THR A 682 -4.98 19.82 -33.49
N THR A 683 -6.23 20.27 -33.44
CA THR A 683 -7.40 19.45 -33.81
C THR A 683 -7.36 18.97 -35.25
N ARG A 684 -6.85 19.82 -36.16
CA ARG A 684 -6.69 19.47 -37.57
C ARG A 684 -5.59 18.45 -37.79
N ALA A 685 -4.48 18.53 -37.04
CA ALA A 685 -3.32 17.65 -37.17
C ALA A 685 -3.48 16.31 -36.40
N CYS A 686 -4.38 16.27 -35.39
CA CYS A 686 -4.60 15.14 -34.51
C CYS A 686 -6.09 14.71 -34.51
N PRO A 687 -6.63 14.17 -35.59
CA PRO A 687 -8.08 13.92 -35.73
C PRO A 687 -8.62 12.74 -34.90
N LEU A 688 -7.75 11.93 -34.29
CA LEU A 688 -8.15 10.76 -33.49
C LEU A 688 -8.29 11.07 -31.98
N ILE A 689 -8.22 12.33 -31.57
CA ILE A 689 -8.39 12.69 -30.16
C ILE A 689 -9.77 12.27 -29.67
N GLU A 690 -9.78 11.41 -28.67
CA GLU A 690 -10.95 10.92 -27.94
C GLU A 690 -11.15 11.64 -26.61
N SER A 691 -10.05 12.07 -25.97
CA SER A 691 -10.03 12.77 -24.69
C SER A 691 -9.28 14.08 -24.83
N LEU A 692 -9.98 15.20 -24.61
CA LEU A 692 -9.44 16.56 -24.65
C LEU A 692 -9.76 17.28 -23.36
N ILE A 693 -8.70 17.66 -22.61
CA ILE A 693 -8.83 18.37 -21.34
C ILE A 693 -8.22 19.76 -21.49
N LEU A 694 -9.06 20.76 -21.36
CA LEU A 694 -8.73 22.19 -21.47
C LEU A 694 -9.12 22.97 -20.21
N MET A 695 -9.07 22.27 -19.06
CA MET A 695 -9.44 22.84 -17.77
C MET A 695 -8.59 24.09 -17.47
N SER A 696 -9.22 25.18 -17.10
CA SER A 696 -8.53 26.43 -16.74
C SER A 696 -7.65 27.03 -17.87
N CYS A 697 -8.12 26.95 -19.14
CA CYS A 697 -7.51 27.58 -20.29
C CYS A 697 -8.33 28.83 -20.68
N PRO A 698 -8.02 30.01 -20.10
CA PRO A 698 -8.84 31.21 -20.26
C PRO A 698 -8.77 31.84 -21.67
N SER A 699 -7.74 31.54 -22.45
CA SER A 699 -7.53 32.07 -23.80
C SER A 699 -8.23 31.27 -24.90
N ILE A 700 -8.88 30.13 -24.54
CA ILE A 700 -9.71 29.37 -25.47
C ILE A 700 -11.12 29.98 -25.54
N GLY A 701 -11.53 30.35 -26.75
CA GLY A 701 -12.82 30.95 -27.04
C GLY A 701 -13.67 30.13 -28.01
N LEU A 702 -14.64 30.81 -28.64
CA LEU A 702 -15.56 30.17 -29.60
C LEU A 702 -14.87 29.70 -30.89
N GLU A 703 -13.83 30.42 -31.32
CA GLU A 703 -13.07 30.07 -32.53
C GLU A 703 -12.34 28.75 -32.35
N GLY A 704 -11.69 28.59 -31.19
CA GLY A 704 -11.04 27.34 -30.81
C GLY A 704 -12.05 26.19 -30.71
N LEU A 705 -13.18 26.37 -30.04
CA LEU A 705 -14.22 25.36 -29.94
C LEU A 705 -14.82 25.01 -31.31
N SER A 706 -14.89 25.94 -32.24
CA SER A 706 -15.37 25.65 -33.60
C SER A 706 -14.50 24.65 -34.34
N SER A 707 -13.22 24.52 -33.96
CA SER A 707 -12.29 23.54 -34.53
C SER A 707 -12.58 22.09 -34.11
N LEU A 708 -13.40 21.86 -33.08
CA LEU A 708 -13.74 20.49 -32.59
C LEU A 708 -14.45 19.64 -33.65
N HIS A 709 -14.99 20.25 -34.71
CA HIS A 709 -15.55 19.52 -35.84
C HIS A 709 -14.53 18.57 -36.54
N TRP A 710 -13.23 18.83 -36.35
CA TRP A 710 -12.18 17.93 -36.84
C TRP A 710 -12.00 16.67 -35.98
N LEU A 711 -12.66 16.55 -34.82
CA LEU A 711 -12.54 15.47 -33.85
C LEU A 711 -13.80 14.58 -33.81
N PRO A 712 -14.02 13.71 -34.79
CA PRO A 712 -15.27 12.93 -34.88
C PRO A 712 -15.44 11.92 -33.76
N ASN A 713 -14.35 11.50 -33.11
CA ASN A 713 -14.34 10.48 -32.08
C ASN A 713 -14.27 11.07 -30.66
N LEU A 714 -14.40 12.38 -30.50
CA LEU A 714 -14.27 13.02 -29.20
C LEU A 714 -15.33 12.50 -28.21
N ALA A 715 -14.85 11.80 -27.19
CA ALA A 715 -15.66 11.15 -26.15
C ALA A 715 -15.62 11.87 -24.81
N LEU A 716 -14.51 12.51 -24.46
CA LEU A 716 -14.34 13.29 -23.24
C LEU A 716 -13.87 14.71 -23.58
N LEU A 717 -14.59 15.68 -23.05
CA LEU A 717 -14.23 17.10 -23.13
C LEU A 717 -14.35 17.75 -21.75
N ASP A 718 -13.24 18.29 -21.24
CA ASP A 718 -13.20 19.04 -19.99
C ASP A 718 -12.88 20.51 -20.27
N LEU A 719 -13.83 21.37 -20.04
CA LEU A 719 -13.75 22.82 -20.19
C LEU A 719 -13.91 23.54 -18.85
N SER A 720 -13.70 22.83 -17.75
CA SER A 720 -13.87 23.38 -16.40
C SER A 720 -12.99 24.59 -16.16
N TYR A 721 -13.52 25.59 -15.43
CA TYR A 721 -12.83 26.83 -15.08
C TYR A 721 -12.47 27.72 -16.29
N THR A 722 -13.16 27.59 -17.42
CA THR A 722 -13.01 28.46 -18.59
C THR A 722 -13.98 29.64 -18.53
N PHE A 723 -13.76 30.65 -19.41
CA PHE A 723 -14.56 31.86 -19.49
C PHE A 723 -15.58 31.85 -20.65
N LEU A 724 -15.91 30.65 -21.08
CA LEU A 724 -16.85 30.45 -22.18
C LEU A 724 -18.26 30.95 -21.83
N VAL A 725 -18.89 31.59 -22.80
CA VAL A 725 -20.27 32.12 -22.69
C VAL A 725 -21.28 31.29 -23.50
N ASN A 726 -20.80 30.51 -24.48
CA ASN A 726 -21.62 29.73 -25.39
C ASN A 726 -20.91 28.42 -25.75
N LEU A 727 -21.65 27.32 -25.86
CA LEU A 727 -21.18 25.99 -26.21
C LEU A 727 -21.77 25.47 -27.54
N GLN A 728 -22.36 26.32 -28.34
CA GLN A 728 -23.00 25.93 -29.61
C GLN A 728 -22.05 25.09 -30.50
N PRO A 729 -20.76 25.47 -30.69
CA PRO A 729 -19.84 24.65 -31.48
C PRO A 729 -19.66 23.21 -30.95
N VAL A 730 -19.72 23.01 -29.64
CA VAL A 730 -19.64 21.66 -29.02
C VAL A 730 -20.90 20.88 -29.36
N PHE A 731 -22.06 21.52 -29.27
CA PHE A 731 -23.34 20.83 -29.56
C PHE A 731 -23.48 20.45 -31.03
N ASP A 732 -22.96 21.29 -31.92
CA ASP A 732 -23.05 21.08 -33.38
C ASP A 732 -22.06 20.01 -33.87
N SER A 733 -20.90 19.85 -33.19
CA SER A 733 -19.77 19.06 -33.68
C SER A 733 -19.55 17.75 -32.95
N CYS A 734 -19.85 17.64 -31.63
CA CYS A 734 -19.40 16.56 -30.79
C CYS A 734 -20.48 15.51 -30.52
N SER A 735 -21.07 14.90 -31.56
CA SER A 735 -22.18 13.93 -31.42
C SER A 735 -21.86 12.67 -30.66
N GLN A 736 -20.57 12.28 -30.57
CA GLN A 736 -20.08 11.08 -29.86
C GLN A 736 -19.62 11.36 -28.41
N LEU A 737 -19.80 12.59 -27.92
CA LEU A 737 -19.33 13.00 -26.61
C LEU A 737 -20.06 12.24 -25.49
N LYS A 738 -19.31 11.58 -24.64
CA LYS A 738 -19.81 10.80 -23.50
C LYS A 738 -19.64 11.52 -22.17
N VAL A 739 -18.59 12.31 -22.03
CA VAL A 739 -18.25 13.03 -20.80
C VAL A 739 -18.02 14.50 -21.11
N LEU A 740 -18.80 15.36 -20.49
CA LEU A 740 -18.66 16.82 -20.58
C LEU A 740 -18.50 17.40 -19.18
N LYS A 741 -17.36 18.06 -18.94
CA LYS A 741 -17.10 18.73 -17.67
C LYS A 741 -17.06 20.24 -17.87
N LEU A 742 -17.87 20.95 -17.12
CA LEU A 742 -18.06 22.40 -17.15
C LEU A 742 -17.99 23.02 -15.75
N GLN A 743 -17.18 22.44 -14.89
CA GLN A 743 -17.07 22.85 -13.50
C GLN A 743 -16.64 24.31 -13.40
N ALA A 744 -17.33 25.07 -12.58
CA ALA A 744 -17.06 26.51 -12.34
C ALA A 744 -17.00 27.41 -13.59
N CYS A 745 -17.67 27.05 -14.68
CA CYS A 745 -17.85 27.91 -15.85
C CYS A 745 -18.89 29.00 -15.55
N LYS A 746 -18.46 30.06 -14.89
CA LYS A 746 -19.35 31.10 -14.31
C LYS A 746 -20.09 31.95 -15.32
N TYR A 747 -19.68 31.97 -16.57
CA TYR A 747 -20.28 32.77 -17.63
C TYR A 747 -21.31 32.00 -18.48
N LEU A 748 -21.42 30.72 -18.27
CA LEU A 748 -22.48 29.92 -18.86
C LEU A 748 -23.81 30.24 -18.18
N THR A 749 -24.79 30.53 -18.97
CA THR A 749 -26.16 30.86 -18.54
C THR A 749 -27.10 29.69 -18.86
N ASP A 750 -28.34 29.76 -18.37
CA ASP A 750 -29.38 28.78 -18.69
C ASP A 750 -29.55 28.59 -20.20
N SER A 751 -29.50 29.72 -20.98
CA SER A 751 -29.61 29.69 -22.45
C SER A 751 -28.41 29.01 -23.13
N SER A 752 -27.24 29.02 -22.50
CA SER A 752 -26.04 28.36 -23.06
C SER A 752 -26.17 26.83 -23.08
N LEU A 753 -27.00 26.26 -22.20
CA LEU A 753 -27.22 24.81 -22.09
C LEU A 753 -28.60 24.37 -22.62
N GLU A 754 -29.45 25.32 -23.05
CA GLU A 754 -30.77 25.02 -23.64
C GLU A 754 -30.76 23.95 -24.76
N PRO A 755 -29.78 23.95 -25.70
CA PRO A 755 -29.71 22.95 -26.74
C PRO A 755 -29.62 21.51 -26.19
N LEU A 756 -29.03 21.34 -25.02
CA LEU A 756 -28.85 20.02 -24.39
C LEU A 756 -30.20 19.41 -23.97
N TYR A 757 -31.07 20.17 -23.29
CA TYR A 757 -32.32 19.67 -22.74
C TYR A 757 -33.55 20.01 -23.54
N LYS A 758 -33.53 21.03 -24.42
CA LYS A 758 -34.63 21.35 -25.34
C LYS A 758 -34.40 20.84 -26.75
N GLY A 759 -33.15 20.82 -27.22
CA GLY A 759 -32.78 20.44 -28.57
C GLY A 759 -32.30 18.97 -28.71
N GLY A 760 -32.07 18.28 -27.59
CA GLY A 760 -31.54 16.90 -27.60
C GLY A 760 -30.12 16.81 -28.16
N ALA A 761 -29.32 17.87 -28.01
CA ALA A 761 -27.92 17.87 -28.36
C ALA A 761 -27.12 16.85 -27.53
N LEU A 762 -26.01 16.34 -28.06
CA LEU A 762 -25.12 15.33 -27.43
C LEU A 762 -25.87 14.04 -27.01
N PRO A 763 -26.46 13.30 -27.95
CA PRO A 763 -27.26 12.12 -27.64
C PRO A 763 -26.48 10.97 -26.99
N ALA A 764 -25.15 10.95 -27.09
CA ALA A 764 -24.28 9.94 -26.49
C ALA A 764 -23.79 10.33 -25.08
N LEU A 765 -24.15 11.50 -24.54
CA LEU A 765 -23.65 12.04 -23.29
C LEU A 765 -24.11 11.18 -22.11
N GLN A 766 -23.18 10.72 -21.31
CA GLN A 766 -23.42 9.88 -20.12
C GLN A 766 -23.07 10.59 -18.82
N GLU A 767 -22.04 11.42 -18.84
CA GLU A 767 -21.55 12.14 -17.67
C GLU A 767 -21.53 13.65 -17.94
N LEU A 768 -22.11 14.41 -17.00
CA LEU A 768 -22.15 15.86 -17.06
C LEU A 768 -21.78 16.46 -15.70
N ASP A 769 -20.72 17.27 -15.67
CA ASP A 769 -20.30 17.99 -14.47
C ASP A 769 -20.55 19.50 -14.64
N LEU A 770 -21.47 20.01 -13.86
CA LEU A 770 -21.87 21.42 -13.79
C LEU A 770 -21.56 22.04 -12.41
N SER A 771 -20.68 21.40 -11.64
CA SER A 771 -20.35 21.81 -10.27
C SER A 771 -19.89 23.27 -10.24
N TYR A 772 -20.32 23.99 -9.19
CA TYR A 772 -20.06 25.43 -9.00
C TYR A 772 -20.58 26.33 -10.14
N GLY A 773 -21.52 25.82 -10.90
CA GLY A 773 -22.19 26.56 -11.97
C GLY A 773 -23.22 27.57 -11.47
N THR A 774 -23.68 28.39 -12.39
CA THR A 774 -24.60 29.51 -12.13
C THR A 774 -26.06 29.26 -12.62
N LEU A 775 -26.35 28.06 -13.10
CA LEU A 775 -27.65 27.67 -13.60
C LEU A 775 -28.74 27.88 -12.54
N CYS A 776 -29.93 28.36 -12.98
CA CYS A 776 -31.06 28.54 -12.11
C CYS A 776 -31.72 27.15 -11.77
N GLN A 777 -32.48 27.09 -10.69
CA GLN A 777 -33.23 25.92 -10.27
C GLN A 777 -34.03 25.28 -11.41
N LYS A 778 -34.71 26.10 -12.19
CA LYS A 778 -35.59 25.63 -13.27
C LYS A 778 -34.79 24.96 -14.39
N ALA A 779 -33.65 25.51 -14.79
CA ALA A 779 -32.78 24.90 -15.80
C ALA A 779 -32.23 23.55 -15.34
N ILE A 780 -31.83 23.44 -14.05
CA ILE A 780 -31.39 22.17 -13.44
C ILE A 780 -32.52 21.14 -13.45
N GLU A 781 -33.74 21.53 -13.08
CA GLU A 781 -34.91 20.64 -13.09
C GLU A 781 -35.26 20.16 -14.51
N GLU A 782 -35.26 21.06 -15.49
CA GLU A 782 -35.48 20.73 -16.89
C GLU A 782 -34.39 19.78 -17.42
N LEU A 783 -33.13 20.05 -17.12
CA LEU A 783 -32.01 19.18 -17.49
C LEU A 783 -32.17 17.77 -16.92
N LEU A 784 -32.41 17.66 -15.62
CA LEU A 784 -32.57 16.34 -14.95
C LEU A 784 -33.85 15.60 -15.42
N SER A 785 -34.85 16.31 -15.93
CA SER A 785 -36.07 15.68 -16.44
C SER A 785 -36.00 15.30 -17.91
N CYS A 786 -35.31 16.07 -18.74
CA CYS A 786 -35.24 15.86 -20.20
C CYS A 786 -34.07 14.97 -20.62
N CYS A 787 -32.89 15.10 -19.97
CA CYS A 787 -31.71 14.30 -20.30
C CYS A 787 -31.72 12.93 -19.58
N THR A 788 -32.69 12.08 -19.95
CA THR A 788 -32.87 10.76 -19.28
C THR A 788 -31.77 9.74 -19.56
N HIS A 789 -30.91 9.98 -20.56
CA HIS A 789 -29.78 9.16 -20.97
C HIS A 789 -28.52 9.37 -20.08
N LEU A 790 -28.48 10.45 -19.28
CA LEU A 790 -27.36 10.71 -18.37
C LEU A 790 -27.28 9.64 -17.28
N THR A 791 -26.09 9.12 -17.06
CA THR A 791 -25.79 8.15 -16.00
C THR A 791 -25.13 8.79 -14.78
N ARG A 792 -24.36 9.87 -14.99
CA ARG A 792 -23.68 10.61 -13.92
C ARG A 792 -23.88 12.09 -14.08
N VAL A 793 -24.30 12.75 -13.01
CA VAL A 793 -24.46 14.21 -12.96
C VAL A 793 -23.85 14.75 -11.68
N SER A 794 -23.00 15.76 -11.82
CA SER A 794 -22.40 16.49 -10.70
C SER A 794 -22.86 17.95 -10.71
N LEU A 795 -23.44 18.37 -9.58
CA LEU A 795 -23.97 19.71 -9.31
C LEU A 795 -23.38 20.27 -8.01
N ASN A 796 -22.14 19.90 -7.67
CA ASN A 796 -21.52 20.28 -6.41
C ASN A 796 -21.41 21.80 -6.28
N GLY A 797 -21.72 22.36 -5.11
CA GLY A 797 -21.58 23.76 -4.84
C GLY A 797 -22.47 24.71 -5.67
N CYS A 798 -23.51 24.21 -6.35
CA CYS A 798 -24.44 25.02 -7.11
C CYS A 798 -25.31 25.86 -6.15
N VAL A 799 -25.03 27.17 -6.14
CA VAL A 799 -25.68 28.13 -5.22
C VAL A 799 -27.14 28.41 -5.55
N ASN A 800 -27.55 28.24 -6.80
CA ASN A 800 -28.92 28.49 -7.27
C ASN A 800 -29.80 27.22 -7.17
N MET A 801 -29.23 26.09 -6.75
CA MET A 801 -29.98 24.90 -6.51
C MET A 801 -30.63 24.94 -5.10
N HIS A 802 -31.96 24.86 -5.03
CA HIS A 802 -32.71 24.93 -3.79
C HIS A 802 -33.17 23.53 -3.36
N ASP A 803 -34.35 23.09 -3.77
CA ASP A 803 -34.87 21.80 -3.36
C ASP A 803 -34.81 20.77 -4.50
N LEU A 804 -34.45 19.53 -4.21
CA LEU A 804 -34.54 18.43 -5.16
C LEU A 804 -35.87 17.73 -4.94
N ASN A 805 -36.84 18.01 -5.82
CA ASN A 805 -38.18 17.46 -5.73
C ASN A 805 -38.56 16.73 -7.02
N TRP A 806 -38.58 15.41 -6.98
CA TRP A 806 -38.99 14.58 -8.11
C TRP A 806 -40.42 14.05 -7.99
N GLY A 807 -41.20 14.60 -7.04
CA GLY A 807 -42.55 14.15 -6.69
C GLY A 807 -43.69 14.61 -7.59
N TYR A 808 -43.55 15.70 -8.37
CA TYR A 808 -44.64 16.20 -9.22
C TYR A 808 -44.13 17.06 -10.38
N SER A 809 -44.32 16.62 -11.62
CA SER A 809 -44.45 17.46 -12.79
C SER A 809 -45.83 17.27 -13.41
N ARG A 810 -46.88 17.86 -12.79
CA ARG A 810 -48.10 18.20 -13.52
C ARG A 810 -47.91 19.56 -14.11
N GLY A 811 -47.34 19.64 -15.30
CA GLY A 811 -47.31 20.91 -16.03
C GLY A 811 -46.69 20.71 -17.41
N LYS A 812 -47.59 20.59 -18.43
CA LYS A 812 -47.37 20.82 -19.85
C LYS A 812 -45.94 20.57 -20.35
N PHE A 813 -45.70 19.35 -20.79
CA PHE A 813 -44.58 19.09 -21.69
C PHE A 813 -44.89 19.77 -23.04
N PRO A 814 -43.97 20.56 -23.65
CA PRO A 814 -44.08 20.90 -25.05
C PRO A 814 -43.95 19.57 -25.84
N GLU A 815 -44.88 19.32 -26.69
CA GLU A 815 -44.86 18.20 -27.64
C GLU A 815 -43.55 18.27 -28.41
N LEU A 816 -42.63 17.34 -28.18
CA LEU A 816 -41.46 17.14 -29.01
C LEU A 816 -41.94 16.75 -30.40
N PRO A 817 -41.42 17.36 -31.47
CA PRO A 817 -41.75 16.94 -32.82
C PRO A 817 -41.29 15.50 -33.02
N ALA A 818 -42.24 14.62 -33.28
CA ALA A 818 -42.00 13.24 -33.62
C ALA A 818 -41.05 13.16 -34.83
N ILE A 819 -39.84 12.66 -34.57
CA ILE A 819 -38.95 12.20 -35.65
C ILE A 819 -39.61 10.98 -36.25
N SER A 820 -40.23 11.19 -37.44
CA SER A 820 -40.87 10.17 -38.24
C SER A 820 -39.80 9.14 -38.70
N VAL A 821 -39.72 8.01 -38.01
CA VAL A 821 -39.14 6.83 -38.58
C VAL A 821 -40.20 6.19 -39.47
N LEU A 822 -39.97 6.29 -40.76
CA LEU A 822 -40.72 5.54 -41.79
C LEU A 822 -40.60 4.03 -41.53
N SER A 823 -41.66 3.46 -40.99
CA SER A 823 -41.92 2.01 -41.16
C SER A 823 -43.38 1.81 -41.56
N THR A 824 -43.52 1.42 -42.80
CA THR A 824 -44.74 0.86 -43.38
C THR A 824 -45.07 -0.46 -42.68
N ALA A 825 -46.27 -0.58 -42.09
CA ALA A 825 -47.21 -1.67 -42.27
C ALA A 825 -48.35 -1.61 -41.26
N SER A 826 -49.50 -1.72 -41.84
CA SER A 826 -50.87 -1.95 -41.39
C SER A 826 -51.05 -2.83 -40.15
N SER A 827 -51.86 -2.44 -39.22
CA SER A 827 -53.22 -2.92 -38.90
C SER A 827 -53.59 -2.65 -37.43
N TYR A 828 -54.85 -2.34 -37.23
CA TYR A 828 -55.63 -2.14 -36.06
C TYR A 828 -55.20 -2.94 -34.82
N ASP A 829 -54.97 -2.24 -33.72
CA ASP A 829 -55.51 -2.61 -32.40
C ASP A 829 -55.39 -1.46 -31.42
N ASN A 830 -56.44 -1.24 -30.64
CA ASN A 830 -56.58 -0.25 -29.60
C ASN A 830 -55.53 -0.55 -28.48
N ILE A 831 -54.47 0.22 -28.42
CA ILE A 831 -53.56 0.19 -27.28
C ILE A 831 -53.80 1.44 -26.46
N HIS A 832 -54.26 1.25 -25.22
CA HIS A 832 -54.23 2.25 -24.16
C HIS A 832 -52.82 2.79 -24.08
N VAL A 833 -52.64 4.05 -24.50
CA VAL A 833 -51.36 4.77 -24.27
C VAL A 833 -51.25 4.98 -22.75
N SER A 834 -50.60 4.05 -22.09
CA SER A 834 -50.12 4.25 -20.73
C SER A 834 -49.09 5.40 -20.78
N ASN A 835 -49.39 6.49 -20.12
CA ASN A 835 -48.49 7.61 -19.87
C ASN A 835 -47.35 7.14 -18.96
N GLU A 836 -46.49 6.24 -19.43
CA GLU A 836 -45.29 5.82 -18.70
C GLU A 836 -44.21 6.89 -18.90
N GLN A 837 -43.81 7.54 -17.81
CA GLN A 837 -42.67 8.44 -17.84
C GLN A 837 -41.41 7.65 -18.26
N PRO A 838 -40.55 8.21 -19.10
CA PRO A 838 -39.31 7.54 -19.50
C PRO A 838 -38.47 7.25 -18.25
N THR A 839 -37.96 6.01 -18.17
CA THR A 839 -37.04 5.61 -17.11
C THR A 839 -35.73 6.41 -17.20
N ARG A 840 -35.32 6.98 -16.08
CA ARG A 840 -34.03 7.70 -15.98
C ARG A 840 -32.91 6.71 -15.81
N LEU A 841 -31.85 6.82 -16.62
CA LEU A 841 -30.66 5.98 -16.53
C LEU A 841 -29.64 6.48 -15.47
N LEU A 842 -29.98 7.53 -14.73
CA LEU A 842 -29.13 8.17 -13.75
C LEU A 842 -28.74 7.20 -12.63
N GLN A 843 -27.42 6.95 -12.52
CA GLN A 843 -26.81 6.08 -11.51
C GLN A 843 -26.17 6.87 -10.38
N ASN A 844 -25.49 7.98 -10.71
CA ASN A 844 -24.76 8.79 -9.74
C ASN A 844 -25.22 10.25 -9.80
N LEU A 845 -25.64 10.77 -8.66
CA LEU A 845 -25.98 12.19 -8.49
C LEU A 845 -25.16 12.77 -7.35
N ASN A 846 -24.32 13.75 -7.67
CA ASN A 846 -23.51 14.50 -6.71
C ASN A 846 -24.01 15.93 -6.57
N CYS A 847 -24.42 16.30 -5.36
CA CYS A 847 -24.84 17.65 -5.00
C CYS A 847 -24.12 18.10 -3.71
N VAL A 848 -22.81 17.87 -3.65
CA VAL A 848 -21.97 18.14 -2.47
C VAL A 848 -21.88 19.64 -2.24
N GLY A 849 -22.11 20.10 -1.02
CA GLY A 849 -21.90 21.49 -0.63
C GLY A 849 -22.85 22.49 -1.29
N CYS A 850 -24.05 22.07 -1.69
CA CYS A 850 -25.08 22.97 -2.22
C CYS A 850 -25.74 23.75 -1.07
N PRO A 851 -25.45 25.06 -0.93
CA PRO A 851 -25.81 25.78 0.30
C PRO A 851 -27.29 26.05 0.47
N ASN A 852 -28.07 26.02 -0.61
CA ASN A 852 -29.49 26.43 -0.62
C ASN A 852 -30.46 25.25 -0.67
N ILE A 853 -29.97 24.02 -0.77
CA ILE A 853 -30.82 22.82 -0.65
C ILE A 853 -31.32 22.70 0.81
N ARG A 854 -32.67 22.68 0.97
CA ARG A 854 -33.31 22.48 2.26
C ARG A 854 -34.07 21.15 2.34
N LYS A 855 -34.56 20.68 1.19
CA LYS A 855 -35.34 19.47 1.10
C LYS A 855 -34.98 18.64 -0.11
N VAL A 856 -34.86 17.34 0.09
CA VAL A 856 -34.70 16.33 -0.96
C VAL A 856 -35.87 15.36 -0.87
N PHE A 857 -36.65 15.27 -1.96
CA PHE A 857 -37.81 14.39 -2.05
C PHE A 857 -37.76 13.56 -3.34
N ILE A 858 -37.47 12.28 -3.22
CA ILE A 858 -37.40 11.33 -4.33
C ILE A 858 -38.35 10.17 -4.03
N PRO A 859 -39.61 10.24 -4.46
CA PRO A 859 -40.59 9.19 -4.23
C PRO A 859 -40.37 7.98 -5.14
N SER A 860 -40.93 6.84 -4.79
CA SER A 860 -40.89 5.61 -5.59
C SER A 860 -41.46 5.80 -7.02
N THR A 861 -42.37 6.77 -7.20
CA THR A 861 -42.96 7.13 -8.50
C THR A 861 -42.04 7.94 -9.41
N ALA A 862 -40.86 8.36 -8.93
CA ALA A 862 -39.91 9.17 -9.72
C ALA A 862 -39.17 8.37 -10.81
N ASN A 863 -39.42 7.06 -10.95
CA ASN A 863 -38.77 6.16 -11.94
C ASN A 863 -37.25 6.21 -11.92
N CYS A 864 -36.64 6.34 -10.72
CA CYS A 864 -35.19 6.38 -10.52
C CYS A 864 -34.62 4.99 -10.23
N SER A 865 -35.03 4.00 -11.02
CA SER A 865 -34.62 2.59 -10.80
C SER A 865 -33.13 2.32 -10.97
N HIS A 866 -32.40 3.22 -11.60
CA HIS A 866 -30.96 3.07 -11.83
C HIS A 866 -30.09 3.84 -10.83
N LEU A 867 -30.66 4.67 -9.93
CA LEU A 867 -29.91 5.47 -8.98
C LEU A 867 -29.23 4.57 -7.93
N LEU A 868 -27.89 4.56 -7.95
CA LEU A 868 -27.02 3.76 -7.05
C LEU A 868 -26.34 4.63 -5.99
N PHE A 869 -25.93 5.84 -6.37
CA PHE A 869 -25.16 6.76 -5.54
C PHE A 869 -25.81 8.13 -5.47
N LEU A 870 -26.06 8.60 -4.26
CA LEU A 870 -26.55 9.94 -3.98
C LEU A 870 -25.66 10.62 -2.93
N ASN A 871 -25.01 11.72 -3.32
CA ASN A 871 -24.14 12.48 -2.43
C ASN A 871 -24.69 13.89 -2.21
N LEU A 872 -25.04 14.18 -0.98
CA LEU A 872 -25.56 15.47 -0.54
C LEU A 872 -24.72 16.07 0.60
N SER A 873 -23.52 15.53 0.81
CA SER A 873 -22.65 15.94 1.91
C SER A 873 -22.31 17.45 1.86
N LEU A 874 -21.93 18.01 2.99
CA LEU A 874 -21.59 19.44 3.14
C LEU A 874 -22.73 20.42 2.80
N SER A 875 -23.98 19.94 2.64
CA SER A 875 -25.15 20.80 2.40
C SER A 875 -25.73 21.24 3.77
N ALA A 876 -25.11 22.28 4.33
CA ALA A 876 -25.33 22.70 5.72
C ALA A 876 -26.77 23.08 6.06
N ASN A 877 -27.56 23.56 5.08
CA ASN A 877 -28.97 23.98 5.24
C ASN A 877 -29.98 22.85 4.93
N LEU A 878 -29.52 21.65 4.59
CA LEU A 878 -30.40 20.51 4.30
C LEU A 878 -31.09 20.06 5.58
N LYS A 879 -32.45 20.13 5.61
CA LYS A 879 -33.28 19.80 6.77
C LYS A 879 -34.03 18.49 6.64
N GLU A 880 -34.50 18.18 5.45
CA GLU A 880 -35.35 17.02 5.21
C GLU A 880 -34.86 16.22 4.02
N VAL A 881 -34.72 14.93 4.21
CA VAL A 881 -34.38 13.93 3.18
C VAL A 881 -35.44 12.83 3.23
N ASP A 882 -36.17 12.67 2.12
CA ASP A 882 -37.20 11.64 1.94
C ASP A 882 -36.94 10.94 0.60
N VAL A 883 -36.35 9.76 0.64
CA VAL A 883 -35.87 9.03 -0.53
C VAL A 883 -36.40 7.60 -0.53
N ALA A 884 -37.11 7.27 -1.61
CA ALA A 884 -37.66 5.94 -1.87
C ALA A 884 -37.11 5.39 -3.19
N CYS A 885 -35.86 4.88 -3.14
CA CYS A 885 -35.16 4.34 -4.30
C CYS A 885 -34.78 2.88 -4.10
N LEU A 886 -35.32 1.99 -4.92
CA LEU A 886 -35.18 0.54 -4.78
C LEU A 886 -33.71 0.06 -4.90
N ASN A 887 -32.91 0.69 -5.74
CA ASN A 887 -31.53 0.26 -6.07
C ASN A 887 -30.46 1.17 -5.48
N LEU A 888 -30.81 2.19 -4.68
CA LEU A 888 -29.81 3.04 -4.03
C LEU A 888 -28.94 2.21 -3.08
N CYS A 889 -27.64 2.19 -3.34
CA CYS A 889 -26.64 1.44 -2.57
C CYS A 889 -25.84 2.35 -1.61
N TRP A 890 -25.65 3.62 -1.96
CA TRP A 890 -24.76 4.52 -1.25
C TRP A 890 -25.40 5.90 -1.08
N LEU A 891 -25.53 6.37 0.16
CA LEU A 891 -26.08 7.68 0.49
C LEU A 891 -25.13 8.40 1.46
N ASN A 892 -24.65 9.57 1.05
CA ASN A 892 -23.81 10.42 1.90
C ASN A 892 -24.50 11.74 2.21
N LEU A 893 -24.71 11.95 3.51
CA LEU A 893 -25.29 13.14 4.12
C LEU A 893 -24.31 13.79 5.12
N SER A 894 -23.04 13.41 5.09
CA SER A 894 -22.03 13.89 6.05
C SER A 894 -21.94 15.42 6.06
N ASN A 895 -21.80 16.01 7.23
CA ASN A 895 -21.74 17.45 7.44
C ASN A 895 -23.00 18.25 7.02
N CYS A 896 -24.17 17.59 6.99
CA CYS A 896 -25.46 18.27 6.85
C CYS A 896 -25.95 18.69 8.25
N SER A 897 -25.41 19.77 8.79
CA SER A 897 -25.58 20.21 10.17
C SER A 897 -27.04 20.61 10.56
N SER A 898 -27.88 20.89 9.59
CA SER A 898 -29.32 21.22 9.80
C SER A 898 -30.27 20.06 9.57
N LEU A 899 -29.75 18.84 9.33
CA LEU A 899 -30.60 17.68 9.03
C LEU A 899 -31.44 17.28 10.27
N GLU A 900 -32.78 17.34 10.13
CA GLU A 900 -33.74 17.03 11.17
C GLU A 900 -34.60 15.81 10.83
N VAL A 901 -34.94 15.63 9.53
CA VAL A 901 -35.84 14.60 9.08
C VAL A 901 -35.19 13.71 8.04
N LEU A 902 -35.12 12.42 8.32
CA LEU A 902 -34.59 11.39 7.44
C LEU A 902 -35.59 10.25 7.25
N LYS A 903 -36.12 10.12 6.04
CA LYS A 903 -37.05 9.04 5.65
C LYS A 903 -36.41 8.30 4.48
N LEU A 904 -36.13 7.02 4.69
CA LEU A 904 -35.52 6.18 3.68
C LEU A 904 -36.38 4.95 3.42
N ASP A 905 -36.67 4.67 2.16
CA ASP A 905 -37.27 3.42 1.70
C ASP A 905 -36.36 2.85 0.59
N CYS A 906 -35.16 2.42 1.02
CA CYS A 906 -34.07 2.01 0.16
C CYS A 906 -33.58 0.60 0.57
N PRO A 907 -34.25 -0.47 0.16
CA PRO A 907 -33.98 -1.83 0.65
C PRO A 907 -32.57 -2.34 0.28
N ARG A 908 -31.97 -1.79 -0.78
CA ARG A 908 -30.61 -2.15 -1.23
C ARG A 908 -29.51 -1.22 -0.73
N LEU A 909 -29.83 -0.27 0.15
CA LEU A 909 -28.82 0.63 0.72
C LEU A 909 -27.82 -0.16 1.56
N THR A 910 -26.54 -0.13 1.18
CA THR A 910 -25.44 -0.81 1.87
C THR A 910 -24.64 0.16 2.74
N ASN A 911 -24.54 1.42 2.34
CA ASN A 911 -23.71 2.42 3.03
C ASN A 911 -24.50 3.70 3.28
N LEU A 912 -24.57 4.14 4.54
CA LEU A 912 -25.19 5.40 4.97
C LEU A 912 -24.20 6.21 5.81
N PHE A 913 -23.86 7.42 5.33
CA PHE A 913 -22.96 8.34 6.01
C PHE A 913 -23.72 9.55 6.54
N LEU A 914 -23.70 9.71 7.87
CA LEU A 914 -24.35 10.79 8.63
C LEU A 914 -23.37 11.56 9.51
N GLN A 915 -22.06 11.47 9.21
CA GLN A 915 -21.02 12.12 10.00
C GLN A 915 -21.35 13.61 10.23
N ALA A 916 -21.23 14.09 11.46
CA ALA A 916 -21.44 15.48 11.87
C ALA A 916 -22.83 16.04 11.47
N CYS A 917 -23.87 15.21 11.50
CA CYS A 917 -25.26 15.63 11.31
C CYS A 917 -25.96 15.89 12.66
N ASN A 918 -26.91 16.85 12.69
CA ASN A 918 -27.69 17.16 13.89
C ASN A 918 -29.03 16.40 13.92
N ILE A 919 -28.98 15.12 13.55
CA ILE A 919 -30.15 14.25 13.46
C ILE A 919 -30.39 13.50 14.78
N ASP A 920 -31.67 13.27 15.11
CA ASP A 920 -32.07 12.53 16.29
C ASP A 920 -31.92 11.02 16.09
N GLU A 921 -31.60 10.33 17.18
CA GLU A 921 -31.39 8.89 17.20
C GLU A 921 -32.63 8.11 16.68
N GLU A 922 -33.83 8.52 17.10
CA GLU A 922 -35.08 7.88 16.67
C GLU A 922 -35.32 8.02 15.16
N ALA A 923 -34.92 9.16 14.57
CA ALA A 923 -35.01 9.38 13.13
C ALA A 923 -34.06 8.47 12.36
N VAL A 924 -32.84 8.24 12.87
CA VAL A 924 -31.89 7.31 12.25
C VAL A 924 -32.40 5.87 12.38
N GLU A 925 -32.88 5.46 13.55
CA GLU A 925 -33.44 4.12 13.80
C GLU A 925 -34.62 3.83 12.86
N ALA A 926 -35.55 4.77 12.73
CA ALA A 926 -36.70 4.66 11.82
C ALA A 926 -36.27 4.56 10.35
N ALA A 927 -35.23 5.33 9.94
CA ALA A 927 -34.73 5.33 8.57
C ALA A 927 -34.02 4.01 8.21
N ILE A 928 -33.15 3.49 9.08
CA ILE A 928 -32.39 2.27 8.79
C ILE A 928 -33.25 0.99 8.90
N SER A 929 -34.37 1.01 9.62
CA SER A 929 -35.27 -0.14 9.72
C SER A 929 -35.85 -0.61 8.39
N ARG A 930 -35.90 0.27 7.37
CA ARG A 930 -36.37 -0.04 6.02
C ARG A 930 -35.20 -0.36 5.04
N CYS A 931 -33.97 -0.23 5.51
CA CYS A 931 -32.77 -0.52 4.71
C CYS A 931 -32.22 -1.90 5.05
N THR A 932 -32.84 -2.94 4.50
CA THR A 932 -32.59 -4.36 4.91
C THR A 932 -31.18 -4.87 4.61
N LEU A 933 -30.47 -4.27 3.64
CA LEU A 933 -29.10 -4.65 3.26
C LEU A 933 -28.04 -3.67 3.78
N LEU A 934 -28.37 -2.81 4.74
CA LEU A 934 -27.44 -1.83 5.28
C LEU A 934 -26.28 -2.54 6.03
N GLU A 935 -25.07 -2.35 5.55
CA GLU A 935 -23.86 -2.94 6.12
C GLU A 935 -23.04 -1.93 6.92
N THR A 936 -22.98 -0.68 6.44
CA THR A 936 -22.14 0.37 7.02
C THR A 936 -22.96 1.60 7.37
N LEU A 937 -22.84 2.04 8.62
CA LEU A 937 -23.44 3.26 9.13
C LEU A 937 -22.37 4.12 9.80
N ASP A 938 -22.20 5.36 9.33
CA ASP A 938 -21.30 6.33 9.95
C ASP A 938 -22.08 7.43 10.66
N VAL A 939 -21.97 7.49 11.97
CA VAL A 939 -22.61 8.49 12.84
C VAL A 939 -21.57 9.23 13.70
N ARG A 940 -20.31 9.29 13.25
CA ARG A 940 -19.28 10.03 13.97
C ARG A 940 -19.65 11.51 14.09
N PHE A 941 -19.34 12.09 15.23
CA PHE A 941 -19.56 13.52 15.51
C PHE A 941 -21.04 13.96 15.43
N CYS A 942 -22.02 13.06 15.55
CA CYS A 942 -23.42 13.40 15.67
C CYS A 942 -23.75 13.70 17.14
N PRO A 943 -24.09 14.96 17.50
CA PRO A 943 -24.21 15.37 18.90
C PRO A 943 -25.40 14.75 19.64
N LYS A 944 -26.42 14.30 18.93
CA LYS A 944 -27.65 13.74 19.49
C LYS A 944 -27.65 12.21 19.56
N ILE A 945 -26.59 11.54 19.09
CA ILE A 945 -26.48 10.09 19.12
C ILE A 945 -25.58 9.67 20.28
N SER A 946 -26.12 8.85 21.20
CA SER A 946 -25.46 8.42 22.41
C SER A 946 -24.85 7.02 22.29
N SER A 947 -23.98 6.64 23.25
CA SER A 947 -23.42 5.28 23.30
C SER A 947 -24.47 4.19 23.53
N VAL A 948 -25.59 4.53 24.24
CA VAL A 948 -26.71 3.62 24.48
C VAL A 948 -27.46 3.28 23.19
N SER A 949 -27.46 4.21 22.24
CA SER A 949 -28.09 4.07 20.93
C SER A 949 -27.47 2.99 20.05
N MET A 950 -26.18 2.70 20.22
CA MET A 950 -25.48 1.75 19.34
C MET A 950 -26.13 0.34 19.36
N GLY A 951 -26.65 -0.07 20.52
CA GLY A 951 -27.37 -1.34 20.65
C GLY A 951 -28.67 -1.35 19.87
N ARG A 952 -29.43 -0.23 19.93
CA ARG A 952 -30.71 -0.08 19.23
C ARG A 952 -30.54 0.02 17.73
N LEU A 953 -29.55 0.78 17.27
CA LEU A 953 -29.21 0.90 15.85
C LEU A 953 -28.80 -0.45 15.24
N ARG A 954 -28.07 -1.29 15.98
CA ARG A 954 -27.75 -2.66 15.55
C ARG A 954 -28.98 -3.58 15.52
N ALA A 955 -29.93 -3.36 16.44
CA ALA A 955 -31.17 -4.12 16.47
C ALA A 955 -32.14 -3.71 15.35
N ALA A 956 -32.13 -2.44 14.95
CA ALA A 956 -32.99 -1.90 13.90
C ALA A 956 -32.66 -2.41 12.49
N SER A 957 -31.40 -2.80 12.23
CA SER A 957 -30.98 -3.37 10.96
C SER A 957 -30.11 -4.61 11.19
N SER A 958 -30.63 -5.78 10.85
CA SER A 958 -29.95 -7.07 11.01
C SER A 958 -28.73 -7.27 10.11
N GLY A 959 -28.64 -6.49 9.02
CA GLY A 959 -27.50 -6.51 8.06
C GLY A 959 -26.28 -5.70 8.49
N LEU A 960 -26.39 -4.90 9.55
CA LEU A 960 -25.40 -3.89 9.92
C LEU A 960 -24.12 -4.51 10.49
N LYS A 961 -23.05 -4.49 9.70
CA LYS A 961 -21.73 -5.05 10.02
C LYS A 961 -20.83 -4.04 10.72
N ARG A 962 -20.87 -2.76 10.30
CA ARG A 962 -19.96 -1.69 10.76
C ARG A 962 -20.74 -0.46 11.17
N ILE A 963 -20.50 0.03 12.39
CA ILE A 963 -20.98 1.34 12.85
C ILE A 963 -19.76 2.16 13.27
N TYR A 964 -19.53 3.26 12.59
CA TYR A 964 -18.50 4.23 12.97
C TYR A 964 -19.16 5.26 13.91
N SER A 965 -18.63 5.40 15.13
CA SER A 965 -19.03 6.41 16.09
C SER A 965 -17.81 7.05 16.73
N SER A 966 -17.90 8.33 17.10
CA SER A 966 -16.84 9.04 17.83
C SER A 966 -16.82 8.76 19.32
N LEU A 967 -17.70 7.91 19.81
CA LEU A 967 -17.80 7.54 21.21
C LEU A 967 -16.75 6.46 21.49
N SER A 968 -15.78 6.77 22.34
CA SER A 968 -14.84 5.78 22.87
C SER A 968 -15.63 4.65 23.53
N THR A 969 -15.38 3.41 23.12
CA THR A 969 -15.83 2.24 23.86
C THR A 969 -15.11 2.24 25.20
N SER A 970 -15.69 2.89 26.21
CA SER A 970 -15.32 2.58 27.60
C SER A 970 -15.74 1.11 27.80
N SER A 971 -14.75 0.26 27.95
CA SER A 971 -14.88 -1.14 28.30
C SER A 971 -15.81 -1.31 29.52
N ALA A 972 -16.95 -1.97 29.30
CA ALA A 972 -17.67 -2.62 30.38
C ALA A 972 -17.30 -4.11 30.38
#